data_d7479dc6fe08525609e5d8cd3a234432
#
_entry.id   d7479dc6fe08525609e5d8cd3a234432
#
_cell.length_a   1.000
_cell.length_b   1.000
_cell.length_c   1.000
_cell.angle_alpha   90.00
_cell.angle_beta   90.00
_cell.angle_gamma   90.00
#
_symmetry.space_group_name_H-M   'P 1'
#
loop_
_entity.id
_entity.type
_entity.pdbx_description
1 polymer ?
#
loop_
_entity_poly.entity_id
_entity_poly.type
_entity_poly.pdbx_seq_one_letter_code
_entity_poly.pdbx_strand_id
1 'polypeptide(L)'
;MENEVIAGRIEQVNIDEQMRSAYIDYSMSVIVSRALPDVRDGFKPVHRRVLYGMDGLGLRHTSQTKKSARIVGEVLGKYHPHGDSSVYDAMARMAQDWSLRYPLVFGQGNFGSMDGDPVAAMRYTEAKLSKLSDEVLADLEKDTVDFQNNFDDSLTEPTVLPTKVPLLLLNGSSGIAVGMATNMAPHNLTECCDAICAYIDNPEITVEELMHYVKGPDFPTGGIIQGRQGIKDAFETGRGRIVIRSKTEIEVSDSGRETIVVTEIPYMVNKREMIEKIAELVESKKIEGISYINDETTMKGLRIVIRLKKDANSNVVLNTLFKYTPLQSSFSVNNVALVNGRPRTLNLKQLIKYFVKHRHEVILRRTKFDLEKAQKRAHILEGLLKALDVIDQIINIIRGSKSVEDAKSELMATFGFSEAQATAIVEMRLRQLTGLEREKLQSEYDELMKFITYCQNVLADEALQMGIIKDETMEMKEKYGDERRTEIALSAEEFNPEDFYADEDVVITISHLGYIKRTSLTEYRLQNRGGVGMKGSATRDEDFIEHIYVANMHSTMLLFTQNGKCYWLKVYEIPEGSRASKGRAIQNVINIEPDDKIKTYLNVKNLKDEEYVNNNYIVLGTKKGIIKKTALEAYSRPRTNGVIAITVRDGDELLDAVMTNGQSEILLAGRKGRCCRFDETDARALGRTASGVRGINIDEDDEVIGMITHDPNAADAADHTILVVSENGYGKRTDFEEYRKTNRGGKGVKTLNITDKTGSLVAIKNVTDENDLMIINRSGLTIRMAVSGIKQAGRATQGVRLINIKEGDSIAAVSAVNKTEEDTLPTQE
;
A
#
# COMPACT_ATOMS: atom_id res chain seq x y z
N MET A 1 67.98 37.09 -19.40
CA MET A 1 66.53 36.84 -19.58
C MET A 1 66.02 36.33 -18.26
N GLU A 2 65.57 37.26 -17.44
CA GLU A 2 64.96 36.93 -16.13
C GLU A 2 63.56 36.42 -16.37
N ASN A 3 63.32 35.24 -15.81
CA ASN A 3 61.97 34.69 -15.76
C ASN A 3 61.13 35.46 -14.73
N GLU A 4 60.35 36.43 -15.20
CA GLU A 4 59.22 36.94 -14.38
C GLU A 4 58.22 35.78 -14.09
N VAL A 5 58.31 35.23 -12.91
CA VAL A 5 57.27 34.40 -12.36
C VAL A 5 56.09 35.34 -12.11
N ILE A 6 55.03 35.20 -12.94
CA ILE A 6 53.73 35.84 -12.70
C ILE A 6 53.22 35.22 -11.38
N ALA A 7 53.41 35.91 -10.28
CA ALA A 7 52.85 35.59 -8.99
C ALA A 7 51.31 35.72 -9.12
N GLY A 8 50.62 34.63 -9.45
CA GLY A 8 49.18 34.58 -9.40
C GLY A 8 48.70 34.99 -7.98
N ARG A 9 47.72 35.85 -7.93
CA ARG A 9 47.08 36.29 -6.69
C ARG A 9 46.46 35.06 -6.01
N ILE A 10 47.06 34.58 -4.93
CA ILE A 10 46.49 33.49 -4.14
C ILE A 10 45.38 34.09 -3.29
N GLU A 11 44.10 33.74 -3.63
CA GLU A 11 42.97 34.08 -2.79
C GLU A 11 42.74 32.94 -1.79
N GLN A 12 42.63 33.30 -0.52
CA GLN A 12 42.29 32.34 0.53
C GLN A 12 40.77 32.10 0.52
N VAL A 13 40.34 30.91 0.11
CA VAL A 13 38.93 30.54 0.03
C VAL A 13 38.64 29.59 1.19
N ASN A 14 37.58 29.93 1.95
CA ASN A 14 37.06 29.05 2.98
C ASN A 14 36.25 27.91 2.32
N ILE A 15 36.74 26.68 2.46
CA ILE A 15 36.11 25.51 1.82
C ILE A 15 34.66 25.28 2.32
N ASP A 16 34.40 25.55 3.61
CA ASP A 16 33.05 25.37 4.18
C ASP A 16 32.05 26.36 3.58
N GLU A 17 32.45 27.58 3.33
CA GLU A 17 31.61 28.59 2.69
C GLU A 17 31.35 28.26 1.20
N GLN A 18 32.41 27.87 0.50
CA GLN A 18 32.33 27.44 -0.91
C GLN A 18 31.42 26.21 -1.05
N MET A 19 31.62 25.19 -0.23
CA MET A 19 30.81 23.99 -0.24
C MET A 19 29.36 24.29 0.10
N ARG A 20 29.07 25.14 1.07
CA ARG A 20 27.73 25.56 1.43
C ARG A 20 27.04 26.30 0.29
N SER A 21 27.70 27.27 -0.31
CA SER A 21 27.16 28.02 -1.44
C SER A 21 26.89 27.09 -2.63
N ALA A 22 27.87 26.28 -3.04
CA ALA A 22 27.75 25.36 -4.15
C ALA A 22 26.64 24.31 -3.92
N TYR A 23 26.48 23.83 -2.69
CA TYR A 23 25.41 22.87 -2.36
C TYR A 23 24.02 23.51 -2.38
N ILE A 24 23.89 24.77 -1.94
CA ILE A 24 22.65 25.54 -2.02
C ILE A 24 22.28 25.77 -3.48
N ASP A 25 23.22 26.22 -4.31
CA ASP A 25 22.99 26.47 -5.74
C ASP A 25 22.61 25.19 -6.48
N TYR A 26 23.31 24.08 -6.22
CA TYR A 26 22.96 22.77 -6.75
C TYR A 26 21.57 22.34 -6.31
N SER A 27 21.25 22.47 -5.02
CA SER A 27 19.95 22.07 -4.45
C SER A 27 18.81 22.88 -5.08
N MET A 28 19.01 24.20 -5.21
CA MET A 28 18.03 25.09 -5.85
C MET A 28 17.82 24.71 -7.33
N SER A 29 18.90 24.43 -8.05
CA SER A 29 18.83 23.98 -9.44
C SER A 29 18.06 22.65 -9.57
N VAL A 30 18.35 21.66 -8.73
CA VAL A 30 17.65 20.35 -8.75
C VAL A 30 16.17 20.50 -8.40
N ILE A 31 15.82 21.36 -7.45
CA ILE A 31 14.44 21.60 -7.03
C ILE A 31 13.65 22.31 -8.14
N VAL A 32 14.16 23.45 -8.63
CA VAL A 32 13.39 24.33 -9.51
C VAL A 32 13.51 23.91 -10.98
N SER A 33 14.69 23.43 -11.41
CA SER A 33 14.98 23.22 -12.83
C SER A 33 15.06 21.75 -13.26
N ARG A 34 14.77 20.79 -12.37
CA ARG A 34 14.93 19.36 -12.71
C ARG A 34 13.82 18.46 -12.20
N ALA A 35 13.62 18.38 -10.87
CA ALA A 35 12.89 17.29 -10.25
C ALA A 35 11.40 17.53 -10.05
N LEU A 36 11.00 18.80 -9.78
CA LEU A 36 9.61 19.14 -9.47
C LEU A 36 8.87 19.71 -10.66
N PRO A 37 7.57 19.37 -10.81
CA PRO A 37 6.72 19.94 -11.85
C PRO A 37 6.24 21.36 -11.49
N ASP A 38 5.98 22.20 -12.49
CA ASP A 38 5.24 23.46 -12.30
C ASP A 38 3.74 23.16 -12.10
N VAL A 39 3.11 23.82 -11.15
CA VAL A 39 1.70 23.59 -10.82
C VAL A 39 0.75 23.97 -11.95
N ARG A 40 1.16 24.89 -12.84
CA ARG A 40 0.34 25.44 -13.94
C ARG A 40 0.17 24.45 -15.08
N ASP A 41 1.26 23.86 -15.57
CA ASP A 41 1.24 22.94 -16.73
C ASP A 41 1.55 21.47 -16.36
N GLY A 42 2.02 21.20 -15.14
CA GLY A 42 2.33 19.85 -14.67
C GLY A 42 3.65 19.26 -15.17
N PHE A 43 4.46 20.06 -15.89
CA PHE A 43 5.67 19.59 -16.51
C PHE A 43 6.94 19.91 -15.71
N LYS A 44 7.88 18.98 -15.77
CA LYS A 44 9.28 19.27 -15.52
C LYS A 44 9.90 19.92 -16.75
N PRO A 45 11.01 20.64 -16.63
CA PRO A 45 11.64 21.32 -17.79
C PRO A 45 11.93 20.37 -18.96
N VAL A 46 12.40 19.14 -18.72
CA VAL A 46 12.69 18.18 -19.79
C VAL A 46 11.45 17.81 -20.61
N HIS A 47 10.31 17.56 -19.95
CA HIS A 47 9.05 17.22 -20.63
C HIS A 47 8.56 18.39 -21.48
N ARG A 48 8.59 19.62 -20.95
CA ARG A 48 8.19 20.84 -21.66
C ARG A 48 9.06 21.06 -22.88
N ARG A 49 10.37 20.90 -22.77
CA ARG A 49 11.33 21.05 -23.87
C ARG A 49 11.13 20.00 -24.96
N VAL A 50 10.80 18.75 -24.60
CA VAL A 50 10.50 17.69 -25.57
C VAL A 50 9.26 18.06 -26.40
N LEU A 51 8.16 18.43 -25.74
CA LEU A 51 6.93 18.81 -26.46
C LEU A 51 7.14 20.06 -27.32
N TYR A 52 7.82 21.07 -26.81
CA TYR A 52 8.14 22.29 -27.55
C TYR A 52 9.06 22.02 -28.75
N GLY A 53 10.09 21.19 -28.57
CA GLY A 53 10.97 20.78 -29.67
C GLY A 53 10.25 19.96 -30.75
N MET A 54 9.32 19.09 -30.35
CA MET A 54 8.49 18.33 -31.30
C MET A 54 7.54 19.24 -32.07
N ASP A 55 6.96 20.25 -31.44
CA ASP A 55 6.13 21.26 -32.12
C ASP A 55 6.93 22.09 -33.11
N GLY A 56 8.14 22.53 -32.74
CA GLY A 56 9.08 23.23 -33.60
C GLY A 56 9.52 22.42 -34.84
N LEU A 57 9.53 21.08 -34.73
CA LEU A 57 9.74 20.17 -35.85
C LEU A 57 8.47 19.91 -36.70
N GLY A 58 7.32 20.46 -36.30
CA GLY A 58 6.03 20.24 -36.96
C GLY A 58 5.46 18.85 -36.78
N LEU A 59 5.85 18.13 -35.69
CA LEU A 59 5.44 16.75 -35.41
C LEU A 59 4.09 16.70 -34.70
N ARG A 60 3.08 17.33 -35.21
CA ARG A 60 1.72 17.31 -34.67
C ARG A 60 1.03 15.95 -34.91
N HIS A 61 -0.09 15.70 -34.24
CA HIS A 61 -0.80 14.41 -34.33
C HIS A 61 -1.16 14.00 -35.78
N THR A 62 -1.42 14.97 -36.67
CA THR A 62 -1.75 14.76 -38.09
C THR A 62 -0.53 14.50 -38.97
N SER A 63 0.70 14.74 -38.46
CA SER A 63 1.92 14.57 -39.24
C SER A 63 2.38 13.13 -39.26
N GLN A 64 3.33 12.80 -40.11
CA GLN A 64 4.06 11.52 -40.07
C GLN A 64 5.03 11.50 -38.91
N THR A 65 5.27 10.29 -38.35
CA THR A 65 6.29 10.06 -37.36
C THR A 65 7.69 10.37 -37.89
N LYS A 66 8.59 10.72 -36.98
CA LYS A 66 10.02 10.86 -37.27
C LYS A 66 10.85 10.07 -36.29
N LYS A 67 12.07 9.68 -36.69
CA LYS A 67 13.01 8.97 -35.82
C LYS A 67 13.21 9.72 -34.52
N SER A 68 13.12 8.99 -33.39
CA SER A 68 13.31 9.56 -32.06
C SER A 68 14.66 10.25 -31.91
N ALA A 69 15.71 9.74 -32.57
CA ALA A 69 17.02 10.38 -32.58
C ALA A 69 17.00 11.83 -33.12
N ARG A 70 16.11 12.13 -34.07
CA ARG A 70 15.95 13.48 -34.59
C ARG A 70 15.32 14.42 -33.56
N ILE A 71 14.32 13.95 -32.84
CA ILE A 71 13.64 14.69 -31.77
C ILE A 71 14.62 14.97 -30.62
N VAL A 72 15.31 13.92 -30.17
CA VAL A 72 16.33 14.04 -29.13
C VAL A 72 17.44 15.02 -29.52
N GLY A 73 17.94 14.91 -30.73
CA GLY A 73 18.96 15.85 -31.24
C GLY A 73 18.51 17.30 -31.29
N GLU A 74 17.26 17.56 -31.69
CA GLU A 74 16.66 18.90 -31.69
C GLU A 74 16.59 19.50 -30.29
N VAL A 75 16.10 18.70 -29.32
CA VAL A 75 15.95 19.14 -27.93
C VAL A 75 17.32 19.38 -27.27
N LEU A 76 18.28 18.48 -27.47
CA LEU A 76 19.64 18.61 -26.92
C LEU A 76 20.37 19.83 -27.50
N GLY A 77 20.31 19.97 -28.81
CA GLY A 77 21.03 21.06 -29.52
C GLY A 77 20.49 22.47 -29.23
N LYS A 78 19.22 22.58 -28.84
CA LYS A 78 18.58 23.88 -28.69
C LYS A 78 18.16 24.24 -27.26
N TYR A 79 17.78 23.27 -26.43
CA TYR A 79 17.09 23.58 -25.19
C TYR A 79 17.62 22.84 -23.94
N HIS A 80 18.15 21.61 -24.07
CA HIS A 80 18.43 20.78 -22.92
C HIS A 80 19.88 20.27 -22.89
N PRO A 81 20.81 20.97 -22.20
CA PRO A 81 22.24 20.66 -22.21
C PRO A 81 22.62 19.52 -21.27
N HIS A 82 22.02 18.35 -21.42
CA HIS A 82 22.26 17.15 -20.63
C HIS A 82 22.40 15.91 -21.51
N GLY A 83 22.53 14.72 -20.93
CA GLY A 83 22.69 13.47 -21.67
C GLY A 83 21.46 13.12 -22.53
N ASP A 84 21.71 12.51 -23.69
CA ASP A 84 20.69 12.11 -24.66
C ASP A 84 19.70 11.07 -24.09
N SER A 85 20.19 10.15 -23.25
CA SER A 85 19.35 9.16 -22.55
C SER A 85 18.28 9.82 -21.69
N SER A 86 18.59 10.92 -20.99
CA SER A 86 17.63 11.60 -20.14
C SER A 86 16.44 12.17 -20.92
N VAL A 87 16.70 12.72 -22.10
CA VAL A 87 15.67 13.26 -23.01
C VAL A 87 14.87 12.12 -23.64
N TYR A 88 15.56 11.08 -24.11
CA TYR A 88 14.92 9.95 -24.76
C TYR A 88 14.02 9.17 -23.79
N ASP A 89 14.48 8.88 -22.58
CA ASP A 89 13.70 8.17 -21.56
C ASP A 89 12.47 8.98 -21.12
N ALA A 90 12.62 10.31 -20.98
CA ALA A 90 11.49 11.19 -20.68
C ALA A 90 10.45 11.17 -21.81
N MET A 91 10.88 11.24 -23.08
CA MET A 91 10.00 11.14 -24.23
C MET A 91 9.33 9.77 -24.31
N ALA A 92 10.09 8.69 -24.12
CA ALA A 92 9.57 7.34 -24.15
C ALA A 92 8.49 7.10 -23.08
N ARG A 93 8.73 7.60 -21.86
CA ARG A 93 7.73 7.52 -20.78
C ARG A 93 6.43 8.26 -21.13
N MET A 94 6.50 9.38 -21.85
CA MET A 94 5.30 10.09 -22.31
C MET A 94 4.52 9.34 -23.40
N ALA A 95 5.10 8.30 -24.01
CA ALA A 95 4.44 7.44 -24.99
C ALA A 95 3.87 6.13 -24.38
N GLN A 96 4.21 5.82 -23.11
CA GLN A 96 3.80 4.58 -22.46
C GLN A 96 2.41 4.73 -21.82
N ASP A 97 1.45 3.93 -22.26
CA ASP A 97 0.06 3.94 -21.80
C ASP A 97 -0.14 3.28 -20.41
N TRP A 98 0.86 2.54 -19.92
CA TRP A 98 0.91 2.02 -18.55
C TRP A 98 1.62 2.96 -17.55
N SER A 99 2.36 3.97 -18.05
CA SER A 99 3.06 4.98 -17.24
C SER A 99 2.27 6.26 -17.09
N LEU A 100 1.63 6.73 -18.14
CA LEU A 100 0.78 7.93 -18.14
C LEU A 100 -0.68 7.55 -18.38
N ARG A 101 -1.58 8.13 -17.59
CA ARG A 101 -3.02 7.95 -17.78
C ARG A 101 -3.51 8.51 -19.11
N TYR A 102 -2.88 9.62 -19.56
CA TYR A 102 -3.12 10.28 -20.84
C TYR A 102 -1.77 10.53 -21.53
N PRO A 103 -1.33 9.62 -22.43
CA PRO A 103 -0.07 9.75 -23.15
C PRO A 103 -0.02 11.01 -24.01
N LEU A 104 1.13 11.68 -24.01
CA LEU A 104 1.36 12.92 -24.75
C LEU A 104 2.16 12.74 -26.04
N VAL A 105 2.82 11.60 -26.17
CA VAL A 105 3.59 11.21 -27.33
C VAL A 105 3.00 9.95 -27.92
N PHE A 106 2.84 9.90 -29.23
CA PHE A 106 2.54 8.67 -29.95
C PHE A 106 3.84 8.06 -30.43
N GLY A 107 4.12 6.85 -29.97
CA GLY A 107 5.32 6.10 -30.31
C GLY A 107 5.04 4.98 -31.30
N GLN A 108 5.96 4.77 -32.24
CA GLN A 108 5.98 3.63 -33.14
C GLN A 108 7.28 2.85 -32.99
N GLY A 109 7.16 1.56 -32.68
CA GLY A 109 8.27 0.68 -32.36
C GLY A 109 8.21 0.19 -30.91
N ASN A 110 9.34 -0.27 -30.37
CA ASN A 110 9.43 -0.76 -29.00
C ASN A 110 9.77 0.40 -28.04
N PHE A 111 8.78 0.83 -27.27
CA PHE A 111 8.91 1.82 -26.20
C PHE A 111 8.95 1.20 -24.78
N GLY A 112 9.35 -0.08 -24.68
CA GLY A 112 9.38 -0.81 -23.43
C GLY A 112 8.12 -1.62 -23.17
N SER A 113 8.05 -2.25 -22.01
CA SER A 113 6.89 -3.04 -21.57
C SER A 113 6.68 -2.94 -20.06
N MET A 114 5.55 -3.44 -19.56
CA MET A 114 5.28 -3.60 -18.12
C MET A 114 6.19 -4.63 -17.43
N ASP A 115 6.92 -5.44 -18.23
CA ASP A 115 7.94 -6.38 -17.73
C ASP A 115 9.29 -5.72 -17.41
N GLY A 116 9.37 -4.39 -17.61
CA GLY A 116 10.61 -3.64 -17.41
C GLY A 116 11.61 -3.79 -18.57
N ASP A 117 11.16 -4.25 -19.74
CA ASP A 117 12.02 -4.29 -20.92
C ASP A 117 12.42 -2.86 -21.30
N PRO A 118 13.70 -2.64 -21.64
CA PRO A 118 14.18 -1.33 -22.02
C PRO A 118 13.59 -0.88 -23.36
N VAL A 119 13.51 0.43 -23.53
CA VAL A 119 13.15 1.06 -24.81
C VAL A 119 14.22 0.69 -25.85
N ALA A 120 13.81 0.41 -27.08
CA ALA A 120 14.76 0.19 -28.18
C ALA A 120 15.57 1.47 -28.43
N ALA A 121 16.79 1.33 -28.97
CA ALA A 121 17.63 2.49 -29.27
C ALA A 121 16.91 3.51 -30.17
N MET A 122 17.09 4.80 -29.90
CA MET A 122 16.35 5.93 -30.54
C MET A 122 16.44 5.98 -32.07
N ARG A 123 17.41 5.26 -32.67
CA ARG A 123 17.53 5.11 -34.14
C ARG A 123 16.47 4.16 -34.72
N TYR A 124 15.86 3.29 -33.94
CA TYR A 124 14.83 2.33 -34.38
C TYR A 124 13.41 2.85 -34.15
N THR A 125 13.17 3.59 -33.07
CA THR A 125 11.85 4.12 -32.73
C THR A 125 11.53 5.40 -33.47
N GLU A 126 10.22 5.64 -33.64
CA GLU A 126 9.68 6.86 -34.22
C GLU A 126 8.60 7.45 -33.32
N ALA A 127 8.47 8.76 -33.31
CA ALA A 127 7.48 9.43 -32.49
C ALA A 127 6.87 10.66 -33.17
N LYS A 128 5.71 11.07 -32.68
CA LYS A 128 5.03 12.34 -32.94
C LYS A 128 4.19 12.73 -31.72
N LEU A 129 3.67 13.94 -31.69
CA LEU A 129 2.74 14.38 -30.65
C LEU A 129 1.43 13.61 -30.72
N SER A 130 0.83 13.32 -29.55
CA SER A 130 -0.51 12.77 -29.46
C SER A 130 -1.56 13.86 -29.73
N LYS A 131 -2.81 13.46 -29.97
CA LYS A 131 -3.91 14.40 -30.22
C LYS A 131 -4.13 15.35 -29.02
N LEU A 132 -3.97 14.87 -27.80
CA LEU A 132 -4.10 15.70 -26.59
C LEU A 132 -2.99 16.75 -26.48
N SER A 133 -1.79 16.46 -26.97
CA SER A 133 -0.67 17.40 -26.93
C SER A 133 -0.88 18.65 -27.79
N ASP A 134 -1.71 18.57 -28.83
CA ASP A 134 -2.08 19.75 -29.60
C ASP A 134 -2.88 20.76 -28.75
N GLU A 135 -3.71 20.28 -27.79
CA GLU A 135 -4.44 21.14 -26.85
C GLU A 135 -3.53 21.69 -25.73
N VAL A 136 -2.43 20.99 -25.43
CA VAL A 136 -1.40 21.44 -24.48
C VAL A 136 -0.59 22.61 -25.04
N LEU A 137 -0.32 22.58 -26.35
CA LEU A 137 0.49 23.54 -27.05
C LEU A 137 -0.36 24.64 -27.79
N ALA A 138 -1.70 24.55 -27.67
CA ALA A 138 -2.60 25.48 -28.34
C ALA A 138 -2.34 26.93 -27.89
N ASP A 139 -2.40 27.85 -28.84
CA ASP A 139 -2.24 29.28 -28.61
C ASP A 139 -0.85 29.72 -28.10
N LEU A 140 0.18 28.86 -28.17
CA LEU A 140 1.55 29.19 -27.75
C LEU A 140 2.14 30.37 -28.50
N GLU A 141 1.77 30.53 -29.79
CA GLU A 141 2.19 31.63 -30.67
C GLU A 141 1.48 32.98 -30.39
N LYS A 142 0.52 33.00 -29.49
CA LYS A 142 -0.29 34.19 -29.15
C LYS A 142 0.17 34.91 -27.88
N ASP A 143 1.42 34.84 -27.54
CA ASP A 143 2.00 35.46 -26.33
C ASP A 143 1.26 35.15 -25.05
N THR A 144 0.75 33.91 -24.94
CA THR A 144 -0.07 33.44 -23.82
C THR A 144 0.74 33.13 -22.58
N VAL A 145 2.03 32.86 -22.72
CA VAL A 145 2.97 32.50 -21.65
C VAL A 145 4.30 33.25 -21.81
N ASP A 146 5.07 33.33 -20.73
CA ASP A 146 6.38 33.95 -20.75
C ASP A 146 7.41 33.02 -21.37
N PHE A 147 8.37 33.63 -22.10
CA PHE A 147 9.53 32.99 -22.69
C PHE A 147 10.80 33.40 -21.93
N GLN A 148 11.75 32.50 -21.84
CA GLN A 148 13.09 32.75 -21.31
C GLN A 148 14.14 32.34 -22.33
N ASN A 149 15.36 32.86 -22.21
CA ASN A 149 16.46 32.40 -23.03
C ASN A 149 16.79 30.92 -22.72
N ASN A 150 17.25 30.22 -23.76
CA ASN A 150 17.79 28.88 -23.62
C ASN A 150 19.18 28.93 -22.94
N PHE A 151 19.86 27.80 -22.82
CA PHE A 151 21.14 27.68 -22.08
C PHE A 151 22.31 28.46 -22.67
N ASP A 152 22.27 28.85 -23.96
CA ASP A 152 23.32 29.57 -24.66
C ASP A 152 22.88 30.98 -25.17
N ASP A 153 21.76 31.46 -24.72
CA ASP A 153 21.12 32.73 -25.09
C ASP A 153 20.86 32.91 -26.61
N SER A 154 20.92 31.83 -27.39
CA SER A 154 20.71 31.88 -28.84
C SER A 154 19.26 31.84 -29.25
N LEU A 155 18.40 31.21 -28.45
CA LEU A 155 16.98 30.98 -28.69
C LEU A 155 16.17 31.24 -27.44
N THR A 156 14.86 31.22 -27.57
CA THR A 156 13.92 31.33 -26.46
C THR A 156 13.10 30.04 -26.30
N GLU A 157 12.75 29.69 -25.07
CA GLU A 157 11.88 28.59 -24.71
C GLU A 157 10.77 29.05 -23.77
N PRO A 158 9.57 28.44 -23.80
CA PRO A 158 8.48 28.82 -22.91
C PRO A 158 8.78 28.38 -21.46
N THR A 159 8.50 29.27 -20.52
CA THR A 159 8.64 28.95 -19.07
C THR A 159 7.58 27.99 -18.58
N VAL A 160 6.41 27.99 -19.22
CA VAL A 160 5.24 27.14 -18.97
C VAL A 160 4.44 26.97 -20.26
N LEU A 161 3.68 25.90 -20.41
CA LEU A 161 2.80 25.70 -21.59
C LEU A 161 1.37 26.17 -21.29
N PRO A 162 0.66 26.70 -22.32
CA PRO A 162 -0.69 27.23 -22.17
C PRO A 162 -1.77 26.13 -22.18
N THR A 163 -1.53 25.02 -21.49
CA THR A 163 -2.35 23.82 -21.53
C THR A 163 -3.83 24.08 -21.23
N LYS A 164 -4.75 23.49 -22.01
CA LYS A 164 -6.19 23.52 -21.78
C LYS A 164 -6.67 22.46 -20.79
N VAL A 165 -5.80 21.51 -20.42
CA VAL A 165 -6.13 20.38 -19.53
C VAL A 165 -5.25 20.40 -18.29
N PRO A 166 -5.75 19.97 -17.11
CA PRO A 166 -5.03 20.00 -15.83
C PRO A 166 -4.04 18.83 -15.73
N LEU A 167 -2.97 18.85 -16.54
CA LEU A 167 -2.06 17.70 -16.70
C LEU A 167 -1.42 17.24 -15.40
N LEU A 168 -1.18 18.14 -14.44
CA LEU A 168 -0.63 17.75 -13.14
C LEU A 168 -1.57 16.81 -12.37
N LEU A 169 -2.87 17.03 -12.46
CA LEU A 169 -3.89 16.13 -11.90
C LEU A 169 -4.04 14.87 -12.75
N LEU A 170 -4.07 15.02 -14.09
CA LEU A 170 -4.37 13.91 -15.00
C LEU A 170 -3.30 12.84 -15.03
N ASN A 171 -2.04 13.22 -15.12
CA ASN A 171 -0.91 12.29 -15.25
C ASN A 171 -0.08 12.17 -13.96
N GLY A 172 -0.28 13.07 -13.01
CA GLY A 172 0.56 13.15 -11.85
C GLY A 172 2.02 13.50 -12.18
N SER A 173 2.88 13.33 -11.22
CA SER A 173 4.33 13.48 -11.39
C SER A 173 5.05 12.77 -10.26
N SER A 174 6.20 12.15 -10.54
CA SER A 174 7.09 11.59 -9.54
C SER A 174 8.49 12.16 -9.72
N GLY A 175 9.16 12.52 -8.63
CA GLY A 175 10.53 13.07 -8.71
C GLY A 175 11.17 13.19 -7.35
N ILE A 176 12.50 13.01 -7.32
CA ILE A 176 13.32 13.11 -6.12
C ILE A 176 14.20 14.34 -6.27
N ALA A 177 14.02 15.32 -5.39
CA ALA A 177 14.85 16.51 -5.30
C ALA A 177 15.74 16.45 -4.05
N VAL A 178 16.50 17.51 -3.79
CA VAL A 178 17.31 17.60 -2.56
C VAL A 178 16.39 17.99 -1.39
N GLY A 179 16.32 17.15 -0.37
CA GLY A 179 15.53 17.39 0.83
C GLY A 179 14.01 17.21 0.68
N MET A 180 13.51 16.89 -0.52
CA MET A 180 12.08 16.66 -0.77
C MET A 180 11.85 15.75 -1.98
N ALA A 181 10.66 15.19 -2.07
CA ALA A 181 10.22 14.40 -3.21
C ALA A 181 8.78 14.74 -3.56
N THR A 182 8.39 14.53 -4.80
CA THR A 182 7.00 14.56 -5.24
C THR A 182 6.57 13.18 -5.72
N ASN A 183 5.35 12.80 -5.41
CA ASN A 183 4.73 11.58 -5.91
C ASN A 183 3.22 11.80 -6.01
N MET A 184 2.78 12.30 -7.15
CA MET A 184 1.39 12.70 -7.41
C MET A 184 0.70 11.62 -8.23
N ALA A 185 -0.47 11.22 -7.78
CA ALA A 185 -1.28 10.21 -8.46
C ALA A 185 -1.99 10.81 -9.70
N PRO A 186 -2.21 10.01 -10.76
CA PRO A 186 -3.03 10.38 -11.90
C PRO A 186 -4.53 10.32 -11.57
N HIS A 187 -5.35 11.10 -12.31
CA HIS A 187 -6.81 11.16 -12.12
C HIS A 187 -7.55 11.11 -13.46
N ASN A 188 -8.84 10.81 -13.39
CA ASN A 188 -9.72 10.77 -14.57
C ASN A 188 -10.04 12.17 -15.10
N LEU A 189 -9.98 12.34 -16.41
CA LEU A 189 -10.21 13.64 -17.09
C LEU A 189 -11.64 14.15 -16.87
N THR A 190 -12.64 13.28 -17.03
CA THR A 190 -14.05 13.63 -16.86
C THR A 190 -14.31 14.18 -15.44
N GLU A 191 -13.80 13.46 -14.42
CA GLU A 191 -13.93 13.86 -13.02
C GLU A 191 -13.22 15.17 -12.72
N CYS A 192 -12.02 15.37 -13.27
CA CYS A 192 -11.27 16.61 -13.09
C CYS A 192 -11.95 17.82 -13.77
N CYS A 193 -12.50 17.63 -14.98
CA CYS A 193 -13.24 18.68 -15.67
C CYS A 193 -14.50 19.09 -14.90
N ASP A 194 -15.25 18.14 -14.38
CA ASP A 194 -16.44 18.41 -13.56
C ASP A 194 -16.07 19.17 -12.28
N ALA A 195 -14.97 18.79 -11.60
CA ALA A 195 -14.49 19.49 -10.42
C ALA A 195 -14.02 20.92 -10.71
N ILE A 196 -13.38 21.15 -11.87
CA ILE A 196 -12.96 22.48 -12.31
C ILE A 196 -14.20 23.36 -12.55
N CYS A 197 -15.22 22.85 -13.24
CA CYS A 197 -16.47 23.56 -13.46
C CYS A 197 -17.16 23.90 -12.14
N ALA A 198 -17.23 22.94 -11.18
CA ALA A 198 -17.80 23.17 -9.87
C ALA A 198 -17.02 24.23 -9.06
N TYR A 199 -15.68 24.24 -9.18
CA TYR A 199 -14.85 25.28 -8.55
C TYR A 199 -15.08 26.66 -9.18
N ILE A 200 -15.26 26.76 -10.50
CA ILE A 200 -15.56 28.03 -11.18
C ILE A 200 -16.92 28.56 -10.72
N ASP A 201 -17.94 27.69 -10.59
CA ASP A 201 -19.28 28.08 -10.12
C ASP A 201 -19.29 28.48 -8.65
N ASN A 202 -18.44 27.86 -7.82
CA ASN A 202 -18.32 28.17 -6.39
C ASN A 202 -16.84 28.11 -5.94
N PRO A 203 -16.09 29.23 -5.94
CA PRO A 203 -14.71 29.26 -5.49
C PRO A 203 -14.51 28.89 -4.00
N GLU A 204 -15.55 28.98 -3.20
CA GLU A 204 -15.51 28.61 -1.76
C GLU A 204 -15.80 27.11 -1.52
N ILE A 205 -16.04 26.32 -2.59
CA ILE A 205 -16.26 24.87 -2.50
C ILE A 205 -15.19 24.21 -1.63
N THR A 206 -15.61 23.32 -0.75
CA THR A 206 -14.71 22.59 0.15
C THR A 206 -14.03 21.41 -0.56
N VAL A 207 -12.94 20.87 0.01
CA VAL A 207 -12.30 19.67 -0.53
C VAL A 207 -13.26 18.48 -0.49
N GLU A 208 -14.07 18.37 0.55
CA GLU A 208 -15.04 17.29 0.71
C GLU A 208 -16.13 17.32 -0.38
N GLU A 209 -16.63 18.51 -0.72
CA GLU A 209 -17.56 18.68 -1.84
C GLU A 209 -16.89 18.37 -3.20
N LEU A 210 -15.63 18.76 -3.40
CA LEU A 210 -14.85 18.41 -4.60
C LEU A 210 -14.66 16.88 -4.76
N MET A 211 -14.62 16.13 -3.65
CA MET A 211 -14.54 14.66 -3.68
C MET A 211 -15.82 13.99 -4.21
N HIS A 212 -16.93 14.70 -4.35
CA HIS A 212 -18.11 14.20 -5.07
C HIS A 212 -17.87 14.10 -6.58
N TYR A 213 -17.01 14.97 -7.12
CA TYR A 213 -16.62 15.02 -8.53
C TYR A 213 -15.38 14.17 -8.78
N VAL A 214 -14.27 14.41 -8.07
CA VAL A 214 -13.04 13.61 -8.14
C VAL A 214 -13.09 12.54 -7.07
N LYS A 215 -13.46 11.32 -7.46
CA LYS A 215 -13.66 10.20 -6.52
C LYS A 215 -12.35 9.69 -5.90
N GLY A 216 -11.24 9.86 -6.63
CA GLY A 216 -9.92 9.39 -6.22
C GLY A 216 -8.98 9.23 -7.42
N PRO A 217 -7.73 8.79 -7.21
CA PRO A 217 -6.82 8.47 -8.29
C PRO A 217 -7.38 7.48 -9.29
N ASP A 218 -6.96 7.62 -10.54
CA ASP A 218 -7.32 6.74 -11.65
C ASP A 218 -6.04 6.31 -12.39
N PHE A 219 -5.55 5.13 -12.02
CA PHE A 219 -4.27 4.63 -12.50
C PHE A 219 -4.37 4.04 -13.91
N PRO A 220 -3.36 4.23 -14.78
CA PRO A 220 -3.38 3.70 -16.14
C PRO A 220 -3.48 2.18 -16.20
N THR A 221 -2.95 1.48 -15.20
CA THR A 221 -2.97 0.01 -15.09
C THR A 221 -4.23 -0.55 -14.42
N GLY A 222 -5.20 0.32 -14.05
CA GLY A 222 -6.41 -0.10 -13.35
C GLY A 222 -6.18 -0.46 -11.89
N GLY A 223 -6.66 -1.64 -11.50
CA GLY A 223 -6.59 -2.12 -10.12
C GLY A 223 -7.71 -1.60 -9.22
N ILE A 224 -7.69 -2.01 -7.96
CA ILE A 224 -8.73 -1.70 -6.97
C ILE A 224 -8.12 -0.95 -5.78
N ILE A 225 -8.53 0.27 -5.55
CA ILE A 225 -8.15 1.04 -4.36
C ILE A 225 -8.91 0.51 -3.14
N GLN A 226 -8.20 0.23 -2.06
CA GLN A 226 -8.75 -0.28 -0.81
C GLN A 226 -9.01 0.86 0.18
N GLY A 227 -10.29 1.16 0.42
CA GLY A 227 -10.72 2.20 1.36
C GLY A 227 -10.58 3.63 0.84
N ARG A 228 -11.31 4.58 1.48
CA ARG A 228 -11.34 5.99 1.08
C ARG A 228 -10.46 6.90 1.94
N GLN A 229 -10.01 6.44 3.11
CA GLN A 229 -9.29 7.30 4.06
C GLN A 229 -8.00 7.86 3.46
N GLY A 230 -7.19 7.02 2.79
CA GLY A 230 -5.95 7.48 2.15
C GLY A 230 -6.18 8.48 1.02
N ILE A 231 -7.32 8.39 0.32
CA ILE A 231 -7.74 9.38 -0.70
C ILE A 231 -8.10 10.71 -0.01
N LYS A 232 -8.90 10.65 1.06
CA LYS A 232 -9.31 11.84 1.82
C LYS A 232 -8.09 12.57 2.38
N ASP A 233 -7.18 11.85 3.02
CA ASP A 233 -5.93 12.42 3.54
C ASP A 233 -5.11 13.11 2.44
N ALA A 234 -4.97 12.46 1.27
CA ALA A 234 -4.24 13.00 0.13
C ALA A 234 -4.88 14.28 -0.42
N PHE A 235 -6.20 14.32 -0.50
CA PHE A 235 -6.94 15.47 -1.05
C PHE A 235 -7.01 16.65 -0.07
N GLU A 236 -7.11 16.41 1.23
CA GLU A 236 -7.14 17.45 2.25
C GLU A 236 -5.76 18.03 2.58
N THR A 237 -4.75 17.16 2.70
CA THR A 237 -3.42 17.56 3.20
C THR A 237 -2.34 17.60 2.13
N GLY A 238 -2.58 17.03 0.96
CA GLY A 238 -1.57 16.78 -0.07
C GLY A 238 -0.68 15.57 0.23
N ARG A 239 -0.97 14.78 1.28
CA ARG A 239 -0.25 13.56 1.66
C ARG A 239 -1.22 12.48 2.07
N GLY A 240 -1.01 11.26 1.56
CA GLY A 240 -1.86 10.13 1.90
C GLY A 240 -1.25 8.81 1.45
N ARG A 241 -1.69 7.71 2.04
CA ARG A 241 -1.29 6.37 1.65
C ARG A 241 -2.49 5.65 1.05
N ILE A 242 -2.39 5.31 -0.23
CA ILE A 242 -3.42 4.62 -0.98
C ILE A 242 -2.96 3.19 -1.21
N VAL A 243 -3.77 2.22 -0.78
CA VAL A 243 -3.50 0.80 -1.01
C VAL A 243 -4.21 0.37 -2.29
N ILE A 244 -3.47 -0.24 -3.22
CA ILE A 244 -3.96 -0.69 -4.51
C ILE A 244 -3.78 -2.20 -4.58
N ARG A 245 -4.83 -2.93 -4.94
CA ARG A 245 -4.81 -4.36 -5.23
C ARG A 245 -4.93 -4.61 -6.72
N SER A 246 -4.33 -5.69 -7.16
CA SER A 246 -4.58 -6.29 -8.48
C SER A 246 -6.04 -6.67 -8.61
N LYS A 247 -6.57 -6.55 -9.83
CA LYS A 247 -7.87 -7.14 -10.17
C LYS A 247 -7.65 -8.62 -10.46
N THR A 248 -8.39 -9.47 -9.75
CA THR A 248 -8.23 -10.92 -9.82
C THR A 248 -9.58 -11.60 -9.97
N GLU A 249 -9.61 -12.66 -10.74
CA GLU A 249 -10.79 -13.52 -10.95
C GLU A 249 -10.40 -14.96 -10.59
N ILE A 250 -11.36 -15.71 -10.05
CA ILE A 250 -11.18 -17.14 -9.75
C ILE A 250 -11.95 -17.93 -10.78
N GLU A 251 -11.23 -18.64 -11.64
CA GLU A 251 -11.78 -19.57 -12.62
C GLU A 251 -11.76 -20.99 -12.05
N VAL A 252 -12.89 -21.69 -12.14
CA VAL A 252 -13.00 -23.09 -11.73
C VAL A 252 -13.10 -23.96 -12.97
N SER A 253 -12.19 -24.92 -13.13
CA SER A 253 -12.20 -25.87 -14.24
C SER A 253 -13.26 -26.96 -14.03
N ASP A 254 -13.65 -27.67 -15.09
CA ASP A 254 -14.57 -28.81 -15.04
C ASP A 254 -14.12 -29.92 -14.06
N SER A 255 -12.83 -29.99 -13.77
CA SER A 255 -12.24 -30.91 -12.80
C SER A 255 -12.29 -30.42 -11.34
N GLY A 256 -12.96 -29.27 -11.07
CA GLY A 256 -13.04 -28.66 -9.76
C GLY A 256 -11.73 -27.99 -9.29
N ARG A 257 -10.76 -27.78 -10.19
CA ARG A 257 -9.51 -27.13 -9.87
C ARG A 257 -9.63 -25.63 -10.05
N GLU A 258 -9.26 -24.88 -9.02
CA GLU A 258 -9.30 -23.42 -9.01
C GLU A 258 -8.03 -22.81 -9.61
N THR A 259 -8.20 -21.69 -10.29
CA THR A 259 -7.15 -20.92 -10.92
C THR A 259 -7.38 -19.44 -10.63
N ILE A 260 -6.37 -18.76 -10.10
CA ILE A 260 -6.41 -17.31 -9.91
C ILE A 260 -5.88 -16.66 -11.19
N VAL A 261 -6.68 -15.81 -11.81
CA VAL A 261 -6.33 -15.03 -12.99
C VAL A 261 -6.19 -13.57 -12.59
N VAL A 262 -5.03 -12.99 -12.86
CA VAL A 262 -4.76 -11.56 -12.61
C VAL A 262 -4.91 -10.82 -13.94
N THR A 263 -5.81 -9.84 -13.99
CA THR A 263 -6.11 -9.04 -15.19
C THR A 263 -5.59 -7.61 -15.12
N GLU A 264 -5.37 -7.09 -13.92
CA GLU A 264 -4.80 -5.77 -13.69
C GLU A 264 -3.81 -5.83 -12.52
N ILE A 265 -2.73 -5.05 -12.60
CA ILE A 265 -1.70 -4.96 -11.55
C ILE A 265 -1.60 -3.54 -11.00
N PRO A 266 -1.14 -3.35 -9.74
CA PRO A 266 -0.99 -2.03 -9.15
C PRO A 266 -0.03 -1.16 -9.96
N TYR A 267 -0.30 0.13 -9.97
CA TYR A 267 0.49 1.12 -10.70
C TYR A 267 1.96 1.12 -10.27
N MET A 268 2.87 1.25 -11.22
CA MET A 268 4.34 1.20 -11.08
C MET A 268 4.91 -0.16 -10.60
N VAL A 269 4.13 -1.22 -10.61
CA VAL A 269 4.62 -2.58 -10.34
C VAL A 269 5.19 -3.18 -11.62
N ASN A 270 6.40 -3.73 -11.54
CA ASN A 270 7.00 -4.52 -12.61
C ASN A 270 6.38 -5.92 -12.60
N LYS A 271 5.78 -6.32 -13.74
CA LYS A 271 5.06 -7.60 -13.88
C LYS A 271 6.00 -8.80 -13.72
N ARG A 272 7.17 -8.78 -14.35
CA ARG A 272 8.19 -9.85 -14.28
C ARG A 272 8.69 -10.04 -12.85
N GLU A 273 9.14 -8.97 -12.20
CA GLU A 273 9.63 -9.03 -10.81
C GLU A 273 8.55 -9.53 -9.84
N MET A 274 7.28 -9.17 -10.08
CA MET A 274 6.17 -9.67 -9.29
C MET A 274 5.99 -11.19 -9.46
N ILE A 275 6.05 -11.71 -10.69
CA ILE A 275 5.94 -13.14 -10.97
C ILE A 275 7.12 -13.91 -10.36
N GLU A 276 8.33 -13.39 -10.51
CA GLU A 276 9.55 -13.95 -9.90
C GLU A 276 9.45 -14.00 -8.38
N LYS A 277 8.91 -12.93 -7.75
CA LYS A 277 8.67 -12.89 -6.30
C LYS A 277 7.65 -13.93 -5.84
N ILE A 278 6.59 -14.16 -6.60
CA ILE A 278 5.63 -15.24 -6.31
C ILE A 278 6.32 -16.59 -6.38
N ALA A 279 7.12 -16.86 -7.43
CA ALA A 279 7.85 -18.10 -7.60
C ALA A 279 8.84 -18.36 -6.44
N GLU A 280 9.61 -17.34 -6.02
CA GLU A 280 10.50 -17.39 -4.85
C GLU A 280 9.77 -17.80 -3.57
N LEU A 281 8.58 -17.23 -3.34
CA LEU A 281 7.80 -17.55 -2.15
C LEU A 281 7.20 -18.97 -2.18
N VAL A 282 6.93 -19.49 -3.37
CA VAL A 282 6.49 -20.89 -3.56
C VAL A 282 7.66 -21.86 -3.32
N GLU A 283 8.83 -21.58 -3.87
CA GLU A 283 10.05 -22.40 -3.67
C GLU A 283 10.48 -22.43 -2.20
N SER A 284 10.45 -21.28 -1.53
CA SER A 284 10.75 -21.17 -0.09
C SER A 284 9.65 -21.76 0.83
N LYS A 285 8.57 -22.31 0.23
CA LYS A 285 7.41 -22.87 0.94
C LYS A 285 6.71 -21.89 1.88
N LYS A 286 6.85 -20.61 1.62
CA LYS A 286 6.15 -19.56 2.36
C LYS A 286 4.71 -19.40 1.86
N ILE A 287 4.47 -19.73 0.60
CA ILE A 287 3.14 -19.86 0.00
C ILE A 287 2.99 -21.29 -0.49
N GLU A 288 1.99 -21.98 0.02
CA GLU A 288 1.60 -23.32 -0.42
C GLU A 288 0.33 -23.27 -1.28
N GLY A 289 0.02 -24.35 -1.95
CA GLY A 289 -1.20 -24.45 -2.76
C GLY A 289 -1.05 -24.04 -4.22
N ILE A 290 0.02 -23.37 -4.64
CA ILE A 290 0.27 -23.04 -6.05
C ILE A 290 0.96 -24.22 -6.73
N SER A 291 0.47 -24.61 -7.92
CA SER A 291 1.08 -25.66 -8.74
C SER A 291 1.87 -25.11 -9.92
N TYR A 292 1.42 -23.99 -10.48
CA TYR A 292 2.00 -23.45 -11.71
C TYR A 292 1.65 -21.98 -11.89
N ILE A 293 2.58 -21.17 -12.41
CA ILE A 293 2.39 -19.76 -12.76
C ILE A 293 2.76 -19.57 -14.22
N ASN A 294 1.90 -18.92 -14.99
CA ASN A 294 2.14 -18.60 -16.38
C ASN A 294 1.71 -17.17 -16.70
N ASP A 295 2.50 -16.50 -17.53
CA ASP A 295 2.15 -15.23 -18.11
C ASP A 295 1.57 -15.45 -19.51
N GLU A 296 0.28 -15.20 -19.64
CA GLU A 296 -0.49 -15.32 -20.88
C GLU A 296 -0.86 -13.93 -21.44
N THR A 297 -0.17 -12.89 -21.02
CA THR A 297 -0.38 -11.52 -21.48
C THR A 297 -0.21 -11.40 -22.98
N THR A 298 -1.17 -10.79 -23.64
CA THR A 298 -1.19 -10.55 -25.08
C THR A 298 -1.50 -9.10 -25.38
N MET A 299 -1.54 -8.70 -26.64
CA MET A 299 -2.00 -7.37 -27.05
C MET A 299 -3.47 -7.09 -26.69
N LYS A 300 -4.25 -8.11 -26.30
CA LYS A 300 -5.64 -7.96 -25.85
C LYS A 300 -5.76 -7.56 -24.37
N GLY A 301 -4.70 -7.70 -23.61
CA GLY A 301 -4.69 -7.37 -22.19
C GLY A 301 -3.74 -8.23 -21.37
N LEU A 302 -3.55 -7.83 -20.11
CA LEU A 302 -2.76 -8.54 -19.11
C LEU A 302 -3.53 -9.78 -18.65
N ARG A 303 -2.86 -10.92 -18.61
CA ARG A 303 -3.40 -12.17 -18.07
C ARG A 303 -2.28 -13.00 -17.44
N ILE A 304 -2.21 -13.00 -16.12
CA ILE A 304 -1.30 -13.88 -15.37
C ILE A 304 -2.15 -14.96 -14.73
N VAL A 305 -1.80 -16.22 -15.00
CA VAL A 305 -2.55 -17.41 -14.59
C VAL A 305 -1.79 -18.11 -13.47
N ILE A 306 -2.38 -18.22 -12.29
CA ILE A 306 -1.84 -18.89 -11.13
C ILE A 306 -2.72 -20.11 -10.84
N ARG A 307 -2.27 -21.31 -11.27
CA ARG A 307 -3.00 -22.55 -11.06
C ARG A 307 -2.75 -23.10 -9.66
N LEU A 308 -3.82 -23.50 -9.00
CA LEU A 308 -3.76 -24.06 -7.65
C LEU A 308 -3.69 -25.58 -7.66
N LYS A 309 -3.21 -26.16 -6.56
CA LYS A 309 -3.29 -27.59 -6.30
C LYS A 309 -4.76 -27.95 -5.98
N LYS A 310 -5.12 -29.22 -6.13
CA LYS A 310 -6.51 -29.70 -6.03
C LYS A 310 -7.17 -29.36 -4.69
N ASP A 311 -6.41 -29.34 -3.60
CA ASP A 311 -6.89 -29.19 -2.24
C ASP A 311 -6.57 -27.79 -1.67
N ALA A 312 -6.20 -26.82 -2.51
CA ALA A 312 -5.88 -25.46 -2.10
C ALA A 312 -7.11 -24.55 -2.19
N ASN A 313 -7.35 -23.76 -1.16
CA ASN A 313 -8.39 -22.74 -1.15
C ASN A 313 -7.85 -21.47 -1.82
N SER A 314 -8.49 -21.04 -2.91
CA SER A 314 -8.07 -19.89 -3.71
C SER A 314 -8.03 -18.58 -2.91
N ASN A 315 -9.01 -18.37 -2.03
CA ASN A 315 -9.08 -17.14 -1.25
C ASN A 315 -7.93 -17.02 -0.24
N VAL A 316 -7.56 -18.13 0.42
CA VAL A 316 -6.43 -18.17 1.36
C VAL A 316 -5.12 -17.90 0.62
N VAL A 317 -4.92 -18.53 -0.53
CA VAL A 317 -3.73 -18.31 -1.36
C VAL A 317 -3.69 -16.86 -1.84
N LEU A 318 -4.82 -16.33 -2.32
CA LEU A 318 -4.92 -14.96 -2.82
C LEU A 318 -4.63 -13.94 -1.72
N ASN A 319 -5.16 -14.11 -0.51
CA ASN A 319 -4.87 -13.24 0.62
C ASN A 319 -3.39 -13.28 1.04
N THR A 320 -2.80 -14.46 0.97
CA THR A 320 -1.36 -14.64 1.23
C THR A 320 -0.52 -13.94 0.15
N LEU A 321 -0.93 -14.02 -1.12
CA LEU A 321 -0.32 -13.30 -2.22
C LEU A 321 -0.41 -11.78 -2.02
N PHE A 322 -1.56 -11.23 -1.64
CA PHE A 322 -1.70 -9.81 -1.32
C PHE A 322 -0.82 -9.35 -0.16
N LYS A 323 -0.61 -10.22 0.83
CA LYS A 323 0.22 -9.89 2.00
C LYS A 323 1.73 -9.87 1.70
N TYR A 324 2.21 -10.74 0.82
CA TYR A 324 3.66 -10.96 0.65
C TYR A 324 4.21 -10.59 -0.73
N THR A 325 3.37 -10.17 -1.67
CA THR A 325 3.78 -9.86 -3.03
C THR A 325 3.26 -8.49 -3.48
N PRO A 326 3.81 -7.92 -4.58
CA PRO A 326 3.31 -6.68 -5.16
C PRO A 326 1.91 -6.75 -5.79
N LEU A 327 1.19 -7.89 -5.72
CA LEU A 327 -0.25 -7.94 -6.06
C LEU A 327 -1.09 -6.98 -5.22
N GLN A 328 -0.60 -6.61 -4.04
CA GLN A 328 -1.06 -5.45 -3.30
C GLN A 328 0.13 -4.53 -3.05
N SER A 329 0.01 -3.27 -3.43
CA SER A 329 1.03 -2.24 -3.24
C SER A 329 0.44 -1.00 -2.61
N SER A 330 1.27 -0.15 -2.02
CA SER A 330 0.83 1.14 -1.50
C SER A 330 1.46 2.28 -2.28
N PHE A 331 0.62 3.19 -2.77
CA PHE A 331 1.05 4.44 -3.38
C PHE A 331 1.03 5.56 -2.33
N SER A 332 2.20 6.07 -1.98
CA SER A 332 2.33 7.17 -1.02
C SER A 332 2.23 8.49 -1.75
N VAL A 333 1.07 9.14 -1.66
CA VAL A 333 0.84 10.46 -2.25
C VAL A 333 1.64 11.52 -1.50
N ASN A 334 2.34 12.37 -2.25
CA ASN A 334 3.02 13.57 -1.76
C ASN A 334 2.95 14.65 -2.85
N ASN A 335 1.95 15.52 -2.78
CA ASN A 335 1.62 16.50 -3.80
C ASN A 335 2.50 17.75 -3.70
N VAL A 336 3.78 17.63 -4.02
CA VAL A 336 4.72 18.75 -4.04
C VAL A 336 4.91 19.24 -5.46
N ALA A 337 4.61 20.52 -5.70
CA ALA A 337 4.82 21.19 -7.00
C ALA A 337 5.37 22.60 -6.79
N LEU A 338 5.90 23.17 -7.87
CA LEU A 338 6.42 24.54 -7.89
C LEU A 338 5.26 25.54 -8.07
N VAL A 339 5.14 26.45 -7.11
CA VAL A 339 4.25 27.62 -7.17
C VAL A 339 5.11 28.87 -7.18
N ASN A 340 5.15 29.59 -8.29
CA ASN A 340 6.03 30.75 -8.49
C ASN A 340 7.50 30.44 -8.14
N GLY A 341 8.01 29.30 -8.65
CA GLY A 341 9.38 28.84 -8.42
C GLY A 341 9.70 28.32 -7.02
N ARG A 342 8.70 28.17 -6.14
CA ARG A 342 8.88 27.66 -4.77
C ARG A 342 8.12 26.36 -4.57
N PRO A 343 8.73 25.31 -3.98
CA PRO A 343 8.06 24.06 -3.71
C PRO A 343 6.99 24.23 -2.62
N ARG A 344 5.81 23.70 -2.86
CA ARG A 344 4.69 23.66 -1.89
C ARG A 344 3.97 22.33 -1.96
N THR A 345 3.53 21.83 -0.80
CA THR A 345 2.59 20.72 -0.72
C THR A 345 1.18 21.28 -0.94
N LEU A 346 0.44 20.70 -1.87
CA LEU A 346 -0.83 21.23 -2.34
C LEU A 346 -1.95 20.20 -2.12
N ASN A 347 -3.11 20.67 -1.65
CA ASN A 347 -4.35 19.90 -1.59
C ASN A 347 -5.11 19.96 -2.93
N LEU A 348 -6.18 19.17 -3.07
CA LEU A 348 -6.97 19.09 -4.31
C LEU A 348 -7.51 20.46 -4.73
N LYS A 349 -8.11 21.22 -3.82
CA LYS A 349 -8.64 22.56 -4.11
C LYS A 349 -7.56 23.52 -4.61
N GLN A 350 -6.37 23.48 -4.01
CA GLN A 350 -5.27 24.33 -4.43
C GLN A 350 -4.75 23.97 -5.83
N LEU A 351 -4.66 22.69 -6.17
CA LEU A 351 -4.27 22.24 -7.51
C LEU A 351 -5.24 22.76 -8.58
N ILE A 352 -6.54 22.62 -8.34
CA ILE A 352 -7.60 23.15 -9.23
C ILE A 352 -7.50 24.70 -9.33
N LYS A 353 -7.37 25.37 -8.18
CA LYS A 353 -7.24 26.82 -8.11
C LYS A 353 -6.09 27.36 -8.97
N TYR A 354 -4.89 26.75 -8.85
CA TYR A 354 -3.74 27.22 -9.63
C TYR A 354 -3.88 26.91 -11.11
N PHE A 355 -4.51 25.83 -11.48
CA PHE A 355 -4.83 25.54 -12.88
C PHE A 355 -5.82 26.56 -13.45
N VAL A 356 -6.94 26.84 -12.77
CA VAL A 356 -7.94 27.83 -13.20
C VAL A 356 -7.31 29.22 -13.32
N LYS A 357 -6.45 29.60 -12.35
CA LYS A 357 -5.73 30.86 -12.39
C LYS A 357 -4.81 30.94 -13.62
N HIS A 358 -4.11 29.86 -13.94
CA HIS A 358 -3.26 29.80 -15.14
C HIS A 358 -4.10 29.92 -16.42
N ARG A 359 -5.22 29.19 -16.51
CA ARG A 359 -6.13 29.31 -17.66
C ARG A 359 -6.69 30.74 -17.80
N HIS A 360 -7.03 31.35 -16.71
CA HIS A 360 -7.50 32.75 -16.72
C HIS A 360 -6.44 33.70 -17.31
N GLU A 361 -5.20 33.59 -16.87
CA GLU A 361 -4.08 34.38 -17.42
C GLU A 361 -3.87 34.11 -18.90
N VAL A 362 -3.90 32.87 -19.34
CA VAL A 362 -3.77 32.48 -20.75
C VAL A 362 -4.89 33.07 -21.58
N ILE A 363 -6.14 33.04 -21.14
CA ILE A 363 -7.28 33.62 -21.87
C ILE A 363 -7.16 35.11 -21.97
N LEU A 364 -6.78 35.80 -20.90
CA LEU A 364 -6.58 37.26 -20.93
C LEU A 364 -5.49 37.64 -21.92
N ARG A 365 -4.34 36.97 -21.92
CA ARG A 365 -3.22 37.25 -22.84
C ARG A 365 -3.60 36.91 -24.28
N ARG A 366 -4.24 35.76 -24.51
CA ARG A 366 -4.75 35.37 -25.83
C ARG A 366 -5.72 36.42 -26.40
N THR A 367 -6.72 36.80 -25.56
CA THR A 367 -7.73 37.77 -25.99
C THR A 367 -7.11 39.14 -26.30
N LYS A 368 -6.12 39.56 -25.49
CA LYS A 368 -5.37 40.78 -25.75
C LYS A 368 -4.60 40.74 -27.08
N PHE A 369 -3.89 39.61 -27.33
CA PHE A 369 -3.15 39.38 -28.57
C PHE A 369 -4.09 39.41 -29.80
N ASP A 370 -5.20 38.66 -29.71
CA ASP A 370 -6.20 38.60 -30.78
C ASP A 370 -6.87 39.96 -31.02
N LEU A 371 -7.14 40.75 -29.94
CA LEU A 371 -7.64 42.11 -30.02
C LEU A 371 -6.66 43.03 -30.76
N GLU A 372 -5.40 43.04 -30.37
CA GLU A 372 -4.38 43.89 -31.03
C GLU A 372 -4.21 43.53 -32.52
N LYS A 373 -4.23 42.22 -32.82
CA LYS A 373 -4.17 41.74 -34.22
C LYS A 373 -5.40 42.18 -35.03
N ALA A 374 -6.59 42.03 -34.43
CA ALA A 374 -7.85 42.45 -35.06
C ALA A 374 -7.91 43.96 -35.26
N GLN A 375 -7.49 44.76 -34.26
CA GLN A 375 -7.43 46.23 -34.39
C GLN A 375 -6.46 46.66 -35.46
N LYS A 376 -5.26 46.08 -35.57
CA LYS A 376 -4.31 46.37 -36.62
C LYS A 376 -4.89 46.06 -38.02
N ARG A 377 -5.58 44.92 -38.15
CA ARG A 377 -6.24 44.54 -39.41
C ARG A 377 -7.42 45.47 -39.75
N ALA A 378 -8.28 45.76 -38.80
CA ALA A 378 -9.43 46.68 -38.95
C ALA A 378 -8.96 48.09 -39.37
N HIS A 379 -7.87 48.59 -38.75
CA HIS A 379 -7.28 49.86 -39.09
C HIS A 379 -6.82 49.91 -40.58
N ILE A 380 -6.21 48.82 -41.06
CA ILE A 380 -5.81 48.72 -42.48
C ILE A 380 -7.05 48.69 -43.39
N LEU A 381 -8.09 47.89 -43.04
CA LEU A 381 -9.32 47.80 -43.83
C LEU A 381 -10.07 49.13 -43.88
N GLU A 382 -10.14 49.86 -42.76
CA GLU A 382 -10.72 51.19 -42.69
C GLU A 382 -10.03 52.15 -43.73
N GLY A 383 -8.70 52.11 -43.75
CA GLY A 383 -7.93 52.87 -44.72
C GLY A 383 -8.19 52.46 -46.18
N LEU A 384 -8.28 51.13 -46.43
CA LEU A 384 -8.60 50.64 -47.77
C LEU A 384 -10.03 50.99 -48.22
N LEU A 385 -11.03 50.89 -47.34
CA LEU A 385 -12.40 51.31 -47.66
C LEU A 385 -12.48 52.80 -47.96
N LYS A 386 -11.88 53.65 -47.15
CA LYS A 386 -11.79 55.09 -47.37
C LYS A 386 -11.03 55.41 -48.68
N ALA A 387 -9.99 54.62 -49.00
CA ALA A 387 -9.28 54.76 -50.23
C ALA A 387 -10.14 54.44 -51.48
N LEU A 388 -11.00 53.41 -51.38
CA LEU A 388 -11.90 53.08 -52.51
C LEU A 388 -12.96 54.15 -52.76
N ASP A 389 -13.35 54.97 -51.80
CA ASP A 389 -14.28 56.07 -51.94
C ASP A 389 -13.62 57.25 -52.74
N VAL A 390 -12.32 57.37 -52.70
CA VAL A 390 -11.55 58.44 -53.32
C VAL A 390 -10.50 57.89 -54.34
N ILE A 391 -10.78 56.77 -54.95
CA ILE A 391 -9.81 55.97 -55.69
C ILE A 391 -9.18 56.67 -56.85
N ASP A 392 -9.95 57.50 -57.59
CA ASP A 392 -9.42 58.22 -58.68
C ASP A 392 -8.36 59.28 -58.33
N GLN A 393 -8.52 59.86 -57.10
CA GLN A 393 -7.54 60.83 -56.60
C GLN A 393 -6.27 60.09 -56.15
N ILE A 394 -6.42 58.94 -55.51
CA ILE A 394 -5.29 58.13 -55.14
C ILE A 394 -4.47 57.59 -56.27
N ILE A 395 -5.14 57.14 -57.35
CA ILE A 395 -4.47 56.71 -58.58
C ILE A 395 -3.66 57.85 -59.17
N ASN A 396 -4.21 59.09 -59.20
CA ASN A 396 -3.51 60.29 -59.76
C ASN A 396 -2.25 60.60 -58.89
N ILE A 397 -2.34 60.53 -57.55
CA ILE A 397 -1.19 60.75 -56.69
C ILE A 397 -0.12 59.67 -56.91
N ILE A 398 -0.49 58.41 -56.94
CA ILE A 398 0.44 57.28 -57.13
C ILE A 398 1.17 57.38 -58.47
N ARG A 399 0.44 57.80 -59.57
CA ARG A 399 1.01 58.02 -60.91
C ARG A 399 1.91 59.21 -60.96
N GLY A 400 1.63 60.27 -60.21
CA GLY A 400 2.40 61.53 -60.17
C GLY A 400 3.67 61.44 -59.34
N SER A 401 3.72 60.53 -58.41
CA SER A 401 4.86 60.38 -57.50
C SER A 401 6.07 59.73 -58.16
N LYS A 402 7.25 60.15 -57.77
CA LYS A 402 8.53 59.63 -58.32
C LYS A 402 9.03 58.33 -57.64
N SER A 403 8.60 58.14 -56.49
CA SER A 403 8.96 56.94 -55.69
C SER A 403 7.77 56.41 -54.85
N VAL A 404 7.83 55.20 -54.37
CA VAL A 404 6.83 54.62 -53.44
C VAL A 404 6.75 55.41 -52.13
N GLU A 405 7.87 55.90 -51.63
CA GLU A 405 7.94 56.72 -50.42
C GLU A 405 7.31 58.09 -50.60
N ASP A 406 7.52 58.75 -51.80
CA ASP A 406 6.85 60.03 -52.13
C ASP A 406 5.34 59.79 -52.16
N ALA A 407 4.86 58.74 -52.84
CA ALA A 407 3.44 58.41 -52.92
C ALA A 407 2.80 58.17 -51.52
N LYS A 408 3.47 57.45 -50.64
CA LYS A 408 3.00 57.26 -49.25
C LYS A 408 2.91 58.58 -48.49
N SER A 409 3.97 59.40 -48.55
CA SER A 409 4.02 60.69 -47.87
C SER A 409 2.91 61.65 -48.37
N GLU A 410 2.63 61.67 -49.65
CA GLU A 410 1.56 62.51 -50.22
C GLU A 410 0.15 62.01 -49.87
N LEU A 411 -0.05 60.67 -49.84
CA LEU A 411 -1.30 60.05 -49.37
C LEU A 411 -1.56 60.35 -47.90
N MET A 412 -0.51 60.30 -47.09
CA MET A 412 -0.60 60.64 -45.64
C MET A 412 -0.95 62.13 -45.45
N ALA A 413 -0.30 62.96 -46.12
CA ALA A 413 -0.52 64.44 -46.07
C ALA A 413 -1.92 64.88 -46.60
N THR A 414 -2.40 64.23 -47.63
CA THR A 414 -3.65 64.64 -48.31
C THR A 414 -4.90 64.09 -47.65
N PHE A 415 -4.89 62.85 -47.27
CA PHE A 415 -6.07 62.14 -46.70
C PHE A 415 -5.98 61.80 -45.22
N GLY A 416 -4.85 62.05 -44.57
CA GLY A 416 -4.62 61.74 -43.18
C GLY A 416 -4.50 60.23 -42.90
N PHE A 417 -4.09 59.45 -43.90
CA PHE A 417 -3.81 58.01 -43.68
C PHE A 417 -2.60 57.82 -42.77
N SER A 418 -2.61 56.74 -41.99
CA SER A 418 -1.39 56.30 -41.30
C SER A 418 -0.40 55.66 -42.26
N GLU A 419 0.87 55.58 -41.90
CA GLU A 419 1.89 54.92 -42.68
C GLU A 419 1.51 53.47 -43.07
N ALA A 420 0.92 52.71 -42.15
CA ALA A 420 0.45 51.36 -42.39
C ALA A 420 -0.70 51.32 -43.43
N GLN A 421 -1.65 52.27 -43.35
CA GLN A 421 -2.72 52.40 -44.31
C GLN A 421 -2.18 52.81 -45.66
N ALA A 422 -1.31 53.84 -45.75
CA ALA A 422 -0.69 54.30 -47.00
C ALA A 422 0.12 53.17 -47.69
N THR A 423 0.84 52.38 -46.93
CA THR A 423 1.55 51.21 -47.43
C THR A 423 0.60 50.18 -48.04
N ALA A 424 -0.49 49.81 -47.30
CA ALA A 424 -1.48 48.87 -47.79
C ALA A 424 -2.21 49.37 -49.07
N ILE A 425 -2.45 50.72 -49.18
CA ILE A 425 -3.10 51.35 -50.36
C ILE A 425 -2.15 51.29 -51.58
N VAL A 426 -0.87 51.55 -51.36
CA VAL A 426 0.10 51.50 -52.49
C VAL A 426 0.35 50.07 -52.98
N GLU A 427 0.27 49.10 -52.13
CA GLU A 427 0.40 47.66 -52.42
C GLU A 427 -0.91 47.02 -52.92
N MET A 428 -2.01 47.80 -53.06
CA MET A 428 -3.33 47.32 -53.46
C MET A 428 -3.32 46.86 -54.93
N ARG A 429 -3.83 45.63 -55.13
CA ARG A 429 -3.92 45.02 -56.43
C ARG A 429 -5.13 45.57 -57.22
N LEU A 430 -5.02 45.82 -58.59
CA LEU A 430 -6.09 46.29 -59.40
C LEU A 430 -7.40 45.52 -59.31
N ARG A 431 -7.34 44.20 -59.05
CA ARG A 431 -8.53 43.35 -58.81
C ARG A 431 -9.38 43.79 -57.61
N GLN A 432 -8.75 44.42 -56.65
CA GLN A 432 -9.42 44.86 -55.40
C GLN A 432 -10.28 46.10 -55.57
N LEU A 433 -10.20 46.72 -56.74
CA LEU A 433 -11.01 47.92 -57.16
C LEU A 433 -12.42 47.51 -57.60
N THR A 434 -12.74 46.22 -57.71
CA THR A 434 -14.08 45.81 -58.21
C THR A 434 -15.11 45.90 -57.06
N GLY A 435 -16.38 46.18 -57.44
CA GLY A 435 -17.45 46.29 -56.43
C GLY A 435 -17.63 45.05 -55.56
N LEU A 436 -17.44 43.86 -56.11
CA LEU A 436 -17.53 42.61 -55.38
C LEU A 436 -16.43 42.49 -54.30
N GLU A 437 -15.21 42.95 -54.57
CA GLU A 437 -14.13 42.93 -53.57
C GLU A 437 -14.35 43.98 -52.46
N ARG A 438 -14.97 45.13 -52.83
CA ARG A 438 -15.39 46.13 -51.84
C ARG A 438 -16.38 45.58 -50.85
N GLU A 439 -17.39 44.83 -51.28
CA GLU A 439 -18.36 44.16 -50.38
C GLU A 439 -17.66 43.15 -49.45
N LYS A 440 -16.67 42.43 -49.95
CA LYS A 440 -15.88 41.51 -49.14
C LYS A 440 -15.07 42.23 -48.03
N LEU A 441 -14.40 43.31 -48.41
CA LEU A 441 -13.63 44.12 -47.46
C LEU A 441 -14.55 44.75 -46.40
N GLN A 442 -15.74 45.19 -46.76
CA GLN A 442 -16.75 45.71 -45.81
C GLN A 442 -17.24 44.63 -44.89
N SER A 443 -17.54 43.43 -45.41
CA SER A 443 -17.96 42.28 -44.59
C SER A 443 -16.85 41.86 -43.61
N GLU A 444 -15.60 41.76 -44.06
CA GLU A 444 -14.45 41.49 -43.23
C GLU A 444 -14.28 42.53 -42.11
N TYR A 445 -14.46 43.81 -42.42
CA TYR A 445 -14.36 44.89 -41.46
C TYR A 445 -15.48 44.79 -40.40
N ASP A 446 -16.72 44.53 -40.82
CA ASP A 446 -17.87 44.41 -39.91
C ASP A 446 -17.74 43.20 -38.99
N GLU A 447 -17.22 42.09 -39.50
CA GLU A 447 -16.92 40.89 -38.68
C GLU A 447 -15.80 41.17 -37.67
N LEU A 448 -14.73 41.85 -38.09
CA LEU A 448 -13.66 42.24 -37.19
C LEU A 448 -14.12 43.22 -36.11
N MET A 449 -15.00 44.16 -36.41
CA MET A 449 -15.55 45.09 -35.42
C MET A 449 -16.41 44.39 -34.38
N LYS A 450 -17.19 43.37 -34.80
CA LYS A 450 -17.91 42.50 -33.86
C LYS A 450 -16.95 41.72 -32.96
N PHE A 451 -15.89 41.17 -33.55
CA PHE A 451 -14.88 40.43 -32.80
C PHE A 451 -14.07 41.32 -31.85
N ILE A 452 -13.71 42.55 -32.26
CA ILE A 452 -13.07 43.55 -31.39
C ILE A 452 -13.97 43.87 -30.19
N THR A 453 -15.24 44.10 -30.43
CA THR A 453 -16.23 44.38 -29.36
C THR A 453 -16.32 43.16 -28.41
N TYR A 454 -16.38 41.94 -28.92
CA TYR A 454 -16.36 40.73 -28.14
C TYR A 454 -15.10 40.64 -27.28
N CYS A 455 -13.90 40.83 -27.86
CA CYS A 455 -12.65 40.81 -27.10
C CYS A 455 -12.60 41.87 -25.99
N GLN A 456 -13.10 43.08 -26.26
CA GLN A 456 -13.17 44.14 -25.26
C GLN A 456 -14.12 43.77 -24.10
N ASN A 457 -15.27 43.18 -24.41
CA ASN A 457 -16.22 42.71 -23.40
C ASN A 457 -15.60 41.59 -22.54
N VAL A 458 -14.91 40.63 -23.18
CA VAL A 458 -14.22 39.57 -22.45
C VAL A 458 -13.13 40.12 -21.52
N LEU A 459 -12.35 41.12 -21.98
CA LEU A 459 -11.31 41.74 -21.12
C LEU A 459 -11.90 42.56 -19.98
N ALA A 460 -13.12 43.08 -20.12
CA ALA A 460 -13.78 43.89 -19.08
C ALA A 460 -14.59 43.10 -18.06
N ASP A 461 -14.98 41.85 -18.35
CA ASP A 461 -15.89 41.04 -17.53
C ASP A 461 -15.28 39.70 -17.13
N GLU A 462 -14.98 39.57 -15.82
CA GLU A 462 -14.42 38.34 -15.25
C GLU A 462 -15.39 37.14 -15.34
N ALA A 463 -16.70 37.39 -15.30
CA ALA A 463 -17.68 36.30 -15.42
C ALA A 463 -17.65 35.68 -16.84
N LEU A 464 -17.48 36.50 -17.87
CA LEU A 464 -17.29 36.01 -19.23
C LEU A 464 -15.98 35.23 -19.39
N GLN A 465 -14.91 35.69 -18.76
CA GLN A 465 -13.61 34.99 -18.75
C GLN A 465 -13.74 33.59 -18.11
N MET A 466 -14.39 33.50 -16.94
CA MET A 466 -14.65 32.22 -16.27
C MET A 466 -15.59 31.32 -17.08
N GLY A 467 -16.58 31.91 -17.78
CA GLY A 467 -17.44 31.17 -18.70
C GLY A 467 -16.66 30.51 -19.83
N ILE A 468 -15.72 31.22 -20.44
CA ILE A 468 -14.85 30.68 -21.51
C ILE A 468 -14.00 29.52 -20.98
N ILE A 469 -13.44 29.63 -19.76
CA ILE A 469 -12.67 28.53 -19.15
C ILE A 469 -13.56 27.30 -18.98
N LYS A 470 -14.79 27.49 -18.52
CA LYS A 470 -15.77 26.42 -18.31
C LYS A 470 -16.13 25.75 -19.64
N ASP A 471 -16.42 26.53 -20.67
CA ASP A 471 -16.77 26.02 -22.02
C ASP A 471 -15.60 25.22 -22.62
N GLU A 472 -14.37 25.73 -22.56
CA GLU A 472 -13.17 25.03 -23.02
C GLU A 472 -12.92 23.75 -22.21
N THR A 473 -13.15 23.75 -20.89
CA THR A 473 -13.02 22.59 -20.04
C THR A 473 -14.06 21.51 -20.41
N MET A 474 -15.29 21.90 -20.70
CA MET A 474 -16.34 21.00 -21.16
C MET A 474 -16.04 20.44 -22.55
N GLU A 475 -15.49 21.25 -23.48
CA GLU A 475 -15.01 20.77 -24.77
C GLU A 475 -13.92 19.69 -24.61
N MET A 476 -12.97 19.89 -23.69
CA MET A 476 -11.94 18.88 -23.41
C MET A 476 -12.55 17.59 -22.86
N LYS A 477 -13.55 17.70 -21.97
CA LYS A 477 -14.30 16.55 -21.48
C LYS A 477 -14.99 15.77 -22.59
N GLU A 478 -15.64 16.45 -23.56
CA GLU A 478 -16.31 15.78 -24.69
C GLU A 478 -15.32 15.11 -25.64
N LYS A 479 -14.17 15.73 -25.91
CA LYS A 479 -13.20 15.23 -26.90
C LYS A 479 -12.34 14.08 -26.37
N TYR A 480 -11.99 14.09 -25.09
CA TYR A 480 -10.96 13.24 -24.50
C TYR A 480 -11.42 12.50 -23.24
N GLY A 481 -12.64 12.75 -22.76
CA GLY A 481 -13.19 12.07 -21.59
C GLY A 481 -13.34 10.58 -21.84
N ASP A 482 -13.00 9.79 -20.83
CA ASP A 482 -13.10 8.35 -20.83
C ASP A 482 -13.60 7.83 -19.47
N GLU A 483 -13.91 6.56 -19.41
CA GLU A 483 -14.33 5.92 -18.16
C GLU A 483 -13.14 5.71 -17.22
N ARG A 484 -13.47 5.69 -15.93
CA ARG A 484 -12.51 5.34 -14.86
C ARG A 484 -12.02 3.91 -15.04
N ARG A 485 -10.71 3.71 -14.95
CA ARG A 485 -10.06 2.38 -14.99
C ARG A 485 -9.93 1.76 -13.62
N THR A 486 -9.59 2.55 -12.59
CA THR A 486 -9.34 2.07 -11.23
C THR A 486 -10.64 2.01 -10.44
N GLU A 487 -10.99 0.86 -9.90
CA GLU A 487 -12.12 0.68 -8.99
C GLU A 487 -11.78 1.20 -7.60
N ILE A 488 -12.79 1.69 -6.85
CA ILE A 488 -12.62 2.12 -5.46
C ILE A 488 -13.55 1.29 -4.59
N ALA A 489 -12.98 0.41 -3.77
CA ALA A 489 -13.73 -0.36 -2.79
C ALA A 489 -14.16 0.54 -1.62
N LEU A 490 -15.46 0.55 -1.30
CA LEU A 490 -16.05 1.45 -0.29
C LEU A 490 -15.70 1.11 1.15
N SER A 491 -15.40 -0.14 1.43
CA SER A 491 -14.81 -0.62 2.69
C SER A 491 -13.68 -1.57 2.32
N ALA A 492 -12.48 -1.31 2.84
CA ALA A 492 -11.69 -2.43 3.25
C ALA A 492 -12.36 -2.97 4.52
N GLU A 493 -13.39 -3.77 4.41
CA GLU A 493 -13.46 -4.91 5.29
C GLU A 493 -12.12 -5.59 5.06
N GLU A 494 -11.23 -5.47 6.02
CA GLU A 494 -10.04 -6.30 6.08
C GLU A 494 -10.59 -7.70 5.81
N PHE A 495 -10.25 -8.25 4.67
CA PHE A 495 -10.49 -9.66 4.38
C PHE A 495 -9.91 -10.38 5.58
N ASN A 496 -10.77 -10.75 6.50
CA ASN A 496 -10.35 -11.45 7.67
C ASN A 496 -10.08 -12.87 7.18
N PRO A 497 -8.84 -13.35 7.12
CA PRO A 497 -8.59 -14.73 6.71
C PRO A 497 -9.40 -15.73 7.56
N GLU A 498 -9.86 -15.29 8.73
CA GLU A 498 -10.73 -16.02 9.62
C GLU A 498 -12.06 -16.40 8.96
N ASP A 499 -12.60 -15.56 8.04
CA ASP A 499 -13.87 -15.81 7.34
C ASP A 499 -13.84 -17.02 6.38
N PHE A 500 -12.65 -17.53 6.05
CA PHE A 500 -12.47 -18.69 5.17
C PHE A 500 -12.26 -20.01 5.89
N TYR A 501 -12.17 -19.97 7.21
CA TYR A 501 -12.04 -21.16 8.04
C TYR A 501 -13.30 -21.34 8.86
N ALA A 502 -13.78 -22.60 8.94
CA ALA A 502 -14.89 -22.91 9.82
C ALA A 502 -14.55 -22.55 11.27
N ASP A 503 -15.53 -22.05 12.00
CA ASP A 503 -15.41 -21.80 13.45
C ASP A 503 -15.50 -23.14 14.19
N GLU A 504 -14.36 -23.85 14.23
CA GLU A 504 -14.25 -25.19 14.83
C GLU A 504 -13.03 -25.28 15.74
N ASP A 505 -13.10 -26.19 16.68
CA ASP A 505 -11.99 -26.52 17.54
C ASP A 505 -11.08 -27.56 16.87
N VAL A 506 -9.76 -27.31 16.93
CA VAL A 506 -8.73 -28.20 16.39
C VAL A 506 -7.74 -28.59 17.47
N VAL A 507 -7.16 -29.79 17.31
CA VAL A 507 -6.07 -30.29 18.16
C VAL A 507 -4.73 -29.83 17.56
N ILE A 508 -3.97 -29.08 18.33
CA ILE A 508 -2.62 -28.66 17.98
C ILE A 508 -1.64 -29.56 18.73
N THR A 509 -0.71 -30.14 18.01
CA THR A 509 0.35 -30.95 18.57
C THR A 509 1.71 -30.35 18.31
N ILE A 510 2.56 -30.31 19.34
CA ILE A 510 3.95 -29.83 19.23
C ILE A 510 4.85 -30.94 19.74
N SER A 511 5.80 -31.39 18.94
CA SER A 511 6.77 -32.40 19.32
C SER A 511 7.97 -31.82 20.07
N HIS A 512 8.72 -32.67 20.75
CA HIS A 512 9.96 -32.29 21.45
C HIS A 512 11.00 -31.61 20.56
N LEU A 513 11.08 -32.02 19.28
CA LEU A 513 11.96 -31.41 18.29
C LEU A 513 11.35 -30.15 17.63
N GLY A 514 10.18 -29.68 18.09
CA GLY A 514 9.55 -28.46 17.63
C GLY A 514 8.77 -28.58 16.32
N TYR A 515 8.24 -29.75 15.97
CA TYR A 515 7.27 -29.89 14.85
C TYR A 515 5.87 -29.56 15.35
N ILE A 516 5.16 -28.72 14.60
CA ILE A 516 3.78 -28.28 14.91
C ILE A 516 2.84 -28.67 13.77
N LYS A 517 1.63 -29.08 14.13
CA LYS A 517 0.50 -29.28 13.20
C LYS A 517 -0.81 -29.06 13.91
N ARG A 518 -1.87 -28.82 13.14
CA ARG A 518 -3.27 -28.88 13.57
C ARG A 518 -3.98 -30.07 12.93
N THR A 519 -4.89 -30.66 13.64
CA THR A 519 -5.70 -31.80 13.20
C THR A 519 -7.13 -31.58 13.67
N SER A 520 -8.13 -31.96 12.88
CA SER A 520 -9.52 -31.85 13.34
C SER A 520 -9.75 -32.68 14.61
N LEU A 521 -10.52 -32.15 15.55
CA LEU A 521 -10.85 -32.81 16.79
C LEU A 521 -11.59 -34.14 16.56
N THR A 522 -12.34 -34.26 15.46
CA THR A 522 -13.09 -35.46 15.07
C THR A 522 -12.21 -36.67 14.73
N GLU A 523 -10.93 -36.45 14.39
CA GLU A 523 -9.98 -37.57 14.16
C GLU A 523 -9.59 -38.34 15.45
N TYR A 524 -9.91 -37.81 16.65
CA TYR A 524 -9.60 -38.44 17.93
C TYR A 524 -10.85 -39.10 18.55
N ARG A 525 -11.02 -40.41 18.38
CA ARG A 525 -12.17 -41.16 18.88
C ARG A 525 -12.10 -41.38 20.40
N LEU A 526 -13.24 -41.36 21.07
CA LEU A 526 -13.40 -41.69 22.47
C LEU A 526 -12.99 -43.13 22.79
N GLN A 527 -12.26 -43.35 23.88
CA GLN A 527 -11.90 -44.67 24.43
C GLN A 527 -12.21 -44.74 25.90
N ASN A 528 -12.55 -45.92 26.39
CA ASN A 528 -12.80 -46.16 27.79
C ASN A 528 -11.49 -46.19 28.60
N ARG A 529 -11.60 -45.94 29.91
CA ARG A 529 -10.52 -46.02 30.86
C ARG A 529 -9.80 -47.36 30.78
N GLY A 530 -8.44 -47.36 30.76
CA GLY A 530 -7.63 -48.58 30.67
C GLY A 530 -7.37 -49.08 29.24
N GLY A 531 -7.76 -48.34 28.21
CA GLY A 531 -7.45 -48.66 26.81
C GLY A 531 -5.95 -48.59 26.49
N VAL A 532 -5.53 -49.17 25.36
CA VAL A 532 -4.14 -49.24 24.91
C VAL A 532 -3.71 -47.94 24.20
N GLY A 533 -4.66 -47.10 23.82
CA GLY A 533 -4.41 -45.87 23.07
C GLY A 533 -4.19 -46.08 21.57
N MET A 534 -4.14 -45.00 20.82
CA MET A 534 -3.89 -44.98 19.38
C MET A 534 -2.70 -44.07 19.07
N LYS A 535 -2.00 -44.31 17.94
CA LYS A 535 -0.87 -43.49 17.55
C LYS A 535 -1.33 -42.08 17.16
N GLY A 536 -0.89 -41.06 17.90
CA GLY A 536 -1.28 -39.68 17.73
C GLY A 536 -0.46 -38.89 16.72
N SER A 537 0.75 -39.35 16.39
CA SER A 537 1.62 -38.75 15.37
C SER A 537 2.71 -39.74 14.95
N ALA A 538 3.23 -39.61 13.72
CA ALA A 538 4.47 -40.24 13.31
C ALA A 538 5.62 -39.34 13.73
N THR A 539 6.43 -39.76 14.64
CA THR A 539 7.64 -39.08 15.11
C THR A 539 8.89 -39.80 14.57
N ARG A 540 10.06 -39.13 14.59
CA ARG A 540 11.36 -39.76 14.39
C ARG A 540 11.68 -40.62 15.64
N ASP A 541 12.65 -41.54 15.52
CA ASP A 541 12.98 -42.48 16.63
C ASP A 541 13.34 -41.80 17.97
N GLU A 542 13.76 -40.50 17.91
CA GLU A 542 14.12 -39.70 19.10
C GLU A 542 13.13 -38.57 19.40
N ASP A 543 12.00 -38.46 18.69
CA ASP A 543 11.02 -37.39 18.84
C ASP A 543 9.70 -37.92 19.46
N PHE A 544 9.07 -37.13 20.31
CA PHE A 544 7.77 -37.44 20.90
C PHE A 544 6.91 -36.19 21.04
N ILE A 545 5.60 -36.31 21.14
CA ILE A 545 4.71 -35.21 21.37
C ILE A 545 4.91 -34.71 22.80
N GLU A 546 5.38 -33.46 22.93
CA GLU A 546 5.58 -32.82 24.23
C GLU A 546 4.35 -32.03 24.67
N HIS A 547 3.64 -31.41 23.71
CA HIS A 547 2.45 -30.62 24.01
C HIS A 547 1.30 -30.98 23.08
N ILE A 548 0.10 -31.04 23.68
CA ILE A 548 -1.16 -31.17 22.97
C ILE A 548 -2.14 -30.14 23.52
N TYR A 549 -2.81 -29.44 22.59
CA TYR A 549 -3.69 -28.34 22.93
C TYR A 549 -4.92 -28.34 22.05
N VAL A 550 -6.02 -27.83 22.55
CA VAL A 550 -7.23 -27.55 21.79
C VAL A 550 -7.41 -26.03 21.70
N ALA A 551 -7.62 -25.56 20.51
CA ALA A 551 -7.82 -24.14 20.22
C ALA A 551 -8.83 -23.97 19.09
N ASN A 552 -9.60 -22.89 19.17
CA ASN A 552 -10.50 -22.49 18.11
C ASN A 552 -9.73 -21.96 16.90
N MET A 553 -10.20 -22.24 15.67
CA MET A 553 -9.54 -21.88 14.42
C MET A 553 -9.32 -20.37 14.27
N HIS A 554 -10.24 -19.54 14.76
CA HIS A 554 -10.19 -18.08 14.66
C HIS A 554 -9.37 -17.39 15.76
N SER A 555 -8.94 -18.14 16.75
CA SER A 555 -8.20 -17.60 17.90
C SER A 555 -6.77 -17.21 17.55
N THR A 556 -6.20 -16.33 18.38
CA THR A 556 -4.79 -16.00 18.35
C THR A 556 -4.07 -16.75 19.48
N MET A 557 -3.04 -17.48 19.13
CA MET A 557 -2.19 -18.14 20.09
C MET A 557 -1.03 -17.23 20.49
N LEU A 558 -0.81 -17.08 21.78
CA LEU A 558 0.42 -16.55 22.34
C LEU A 558 1.33 -17.74 22.68
N LEU A 559 2.48 -17.79 22.03
CA LEU A 559 3.48 -18.87 22.18
C LEU A 559 4.60 -18.36 23.08
N PHE A 560 4.76 -18.99 24.22
CA PHE A 560 5.79 -18.63 25.18
C PHE A 560 6.96 -19.60 25.12
N THR A 561 8.17 -19.06 25.02
CA THR A 561 9.38 -19.87 24.88
C THR A 561 10.06 -20.11 26.24
N GLN A 562 10.93 -21.12 26.24
CA GLN A 562 11.77 -21.48 27.37
C GLN A 562 12.56 -20.30 27.95
N ASN A 563 13.06 -19.43 27.05
CA ASN A 563 13.87 -18.26 27.39
C ASN A 563 13.02 -17.03 27.78
N GLY A 564 11.69 -17.20 27.86
CA GLY A 564 10.78 -16.16 28.33
C GLY A 564 10.36 -15.13 27.25
N LYS A 565 10.40 -15.47 25.96
CA LYS A 565 9.83 -14.67 24.86
C LYS A 565 8.39 -15.08 24.56
N CYS A 566 7.62 -14.15 23.98
CA CYS A 566 6.26 -14.37 23.51
C CYS A 566 6.17 -14.05 22.03
N TYR A 567 5.56 -14.96 21.25
CA TYR A 567 5.24 -14.82 19.84
C TYR A 567 3.73 -14.96 19.62
N TRP A 568 3.22 -14.42 18.51
CA TRP A 568 1.82 -14.52 18.12
C TRP A 568 1.68 -15.41 16.88
N LEU A 569 0.68 -16.28 16.88
CA LEU A 569 0.36 -17.17 15.78
C LEU A 569 -1.15 -17.32 15.68
N LYS A 570 -1.70 -17.12 14.51
CA LYS A 570 -3.10 -17.45 14.24
C LYS A 570 -3.27 -18.96 14.08
N VAL A 571 -4.33 -19.53 14.65
CA VAL A 571 -4.54 -20.98 14.61
C VAL A 571 -4.67 -21.49 13.18
N TYR A 572 -5.35 -20.74 12.30
CA TYR A 572 -5.48 -21.09 10.89
C TYR A 572 -4.14 -21.04 10.11
N GLU A 573 -3.11 -20.36 10.61
CA GLU A 573 -1.75 -20.35 10.00
C GLU A 573 -0.95 -21.60 10.30
N ILE A 574 -1.38 -22.43 11.28
CA ILE A 574 -0.73 -23.70 11.62
C ILE A 574 -1.01 -24.72 10.52
N PRO A 575 0.01 -25.40 9.99
CA PRO A 575 -0.16 -26.40 8.94
C PRO A 575 -1.14 -27.51 9.35
N GLU A 576 -2.12 -27.78 8.48
CA GLU A 576 -3.00 -28.90 8.64
C GLU A 576 -2.27 -30.21 8.38
N GLY A 577 -2.55 -31.22 9.14
CA GLY A 577 -1.96 -32.53 8.99
C GLY A 577 -2.84 -33.62 9.55
N SER A 578 -2.85 -34.78 8.87
CA SER A 578 -3.51 -35.96 9.42
C SER A 578 -2.86 -36.38 10.74
N ARG A 579 -3.57 -37.14 11.54
CA ARG A 579 -3.09 -37.64 12.84
C ARG A 579 -1.72 -38.34 12.72
N ALA A 580 -1.45 -39.05 11.63
CA ALA A 580 -0.19 -39.76 11.40
C ALA A 580 0.94 -38.91 10.81
N SER A 581 0.67 -37.66 10.39
CA SER A 581 1.70 -36.80 9.80
C SER A 581 2.65 -36.22 10.85
N LYS A 582 3.87 -35.84 10.43
CA LYS A 582 4.90 -35.26 11.30
C LYS A 582 4.67 -33.79 11.65
N GLY A 583 3.85 -33.09 10.86
CA GLY A 583 3.74 -31.65 10.95
C GLY A 583 4.92 -30.91 10.33
N ARG A 584 5.07 -29.61 10.64
CA ARG A 584 6.09 -28.70 10.12
C ARG A 584 6.91 -28.13 11.27
N ALA A 585 8.20 -27.90 11.07
CA ALA A 585 9.04 -27.26 12.08
C ALA A 585 8.51 -25.85 12.43
N ILE A 586 8.38 -25.54 13.72
CA ILE A 586 7.82 -24.29 14.20
C ILE A 586 8.62 -23.06 13.72
N GLN A 587 9.92 -23.22 13.49
CA GLN A 587 10.81 -22.20 12.92
C GLN A 587 10.40 -21.74 11.51
N ASN A 588 9.63 -22.56 10.79
CA ASN A 588 9.08 -22.21 9.48
C ASN A 588 7.72 -21.49 9.59
N VAL A 589 7.15 -21.42 10.78
CA VAL A 589 5.84 -20.83 11.05
C VAL A 589 5.99 -19.50 11.80
N ILE A 590 6.93 -19.44 12.74
CA ILE A 590 7.27 -18.23 13.50
C ILE A 590 8.77 -17.97 13.47
N ASN A 591 9.17 -16.73 13.67
CA ASN A 591 10.58 -16.33 13.67
C ASN A 591 11.23 -16.54 15.07
N ILE A 592 11.29 -17.80 15.49
CA ILE A 592 11.90 -18.21 16.78
C ILE A 592 13.41 -18.35 16.63
N GLU A 593 14.16 -18.07 17.70
CA GLU A 593 15.61 -18.30 17.75
C GLU A 593 15.93 -19.79 17.68
N PRO A 594 17.02 -20.19 17.01
CA PRO A 594 17.37 -21.62 16.78
C PRO A 594 17.49 -22.45 18.07
N ASP A 595 17.95 -21.83 19.17
CA ASP A 595 18.23 -22.48 20.45
C ASP A 595 17.08 -22.37 21.45
N ASP A 596 15.95 -21.73 21.07
CA ASP A 596 14.79 -21.55 21.94
C ASP A 596 13.69 -22.57 21.59
N LYS A 597 12.88 -22.95 22.60
CA LYS A 597 11.78 -23.91 22.46
C LYS A 597 10.51 -23.32 23.02
N ILE A 598 9.38 -23.62 22.40
CA ILE A 598 8.07 -23.27 22.94
C ILE A 598 7.79 -24.19 24.13
N LYS A 599 7.39 -23.60 25.26
CA LYS A 599 7.02 -24.34 26.48
C LYS A 599 5.52 -24.36 26.69
N THR A 600 4.85 -23.27 26.38
CA THR A 600 3.41 -23.20 26.58
C THR A 600 2.80 -22.16 25.62
N TYR A 601 1.51 -22.24 25.49
CA TYR A 601 0.78 -21.24 24.76
C TYR A 601 -0.55 -20.91 25.43
N LEU A 602 -1.10 -19.76 25.07
CA LEU A 602 -2.41 -19.34 25.51
C LEU A 602 -3.28 -19.03 24.30
N ASN A 603 -4.51 -19.53 24.34
CA ASN A 603 -5.52 -19.17 23.37
C ASN A 603 -6.18 -17.85 23.80
N VAL A 604 -6.12 -16.82 22.96
CA VAL A 604 -6.71 -15.52 23.19
C VAL A 604 -7.78 -15.26 22.15
N LYS A 605 -9.00 -15.03 22.59
CA LYS A 605 -10.16 -14.87 21.69
C LYS A 605 -10.04 -13.63 20.81
N ASN A 606 -9.76 -12.48 21.39
CA ASN A 606 -9.66 -11.22 20.64
C ASN A 606 -8.71 -10.23 21.33
N LEU A 607 -7.58 -9.93 20.68
CA LEU A 607 -6.61 -8.93 21.16
C LEU A 607 -6.99 -7.48 20.81
N LYS A 608 -8.03 -7.26 20.01
CA LYS A 608 -8.52 -5.92 19.64
C LYS A 608 -9.63 -5.42 20.57
N ASP A 609 -10.16 -6.27 21.41
CA ASP A 609 -11.20 -5.91 22.37
C ASP A 609 -10.55 -5.28 23.60
N GLU A 610 -10.70 -3.96 23.73
CA GLU A 610 -10.10 -3.17 24.82
C GLU A 610 -10.61 -3.59 26.21
N GLU A 611 -11.88 -3.91 26.34
CA GLU A 611 -12.45 -4.36 27.61
C GLU A 611 -11.87 -5.72 28.00
N TYR A 612 -11.80 -6.64 27.06
CA TYR A 612 -11.22 -7.95 27.26
C TYR A 612 -9.74 -7.89 27.64
N VAL A 613 -8.90 -7.11 26.95
CA VAL A 613 -7.46 -7.05 27.23
C VAL A 613 -7.12 -6.30 28.52
N ASN A 614 -7.96 -5.35 28.95
CA ASN A 614 -7.74 -4.59 30.19
C ASN A 614 -8.20 -5.35 31.43
N ASN A 615 -9.16 -6.26 31.31
CA ASN A 615 -9.71 -7.03 32.43
C ASN A 615 -9.02 -8.39 32.63
N ASN A 616 -8.10 -8.78 31.75
CA ASN A 616 -7.39 -10.04 31.83
C ASN A 616 -5.89 -9.88 32.08
N TYR A 617 -5.30 -10.85 32.68
CA TYR A 617 -3.87 -10.93 33.02
C TYR A 617 -3.28 -12.23 32.53
N ILE A 618 -1.99 -12.24 32.27
CA ILE A 618 -1.19 -13.44 32.02
C ILE A 618 -0.29 -13.67 33.22
N VAL A 619 -0.40 -14.85 33.80
CA VAL A 619 0.48 -15.31 34.87
C VAL A 619 1.44 -16.34 34.28
N LEU A 620 2.73 -16.06 34.37
CA LEU A 620 3.84 -16.90 33.90
C LEU A 620 4.42 -17.62 35.12
N GLY A 621 4.72 -18.90 34.98
CA GLY A 621 5.36 -19.70 35.98
C GLY A 621 6.67 -20.35 35.51
N THR A 622 7.69 -20.41 36.35
CA THR A 622 8.97 -21.06 36.04
C THR A 622 9.16 -22.36 36.76
N LYS A 623 10.06 -23.23 36.31
CA LYS A 623 10.38 -24.52 36.96
C LYS A 623 10.88 -24.36 38.37
N LYS A 624 11.55 -23.29 38.72
CA LYS A 624 12.02 -23.01 40.11
C LYS A 624 10.96 -22.29 40.96
N GLY A 625 9.71 -22.24 40.50
CA GLY A 625 8.58 -21.74 41.30
C GLY A 625 8.50 -20.23 41.41
N ILE A 626 9.06 -19.48 40.43
CA ILE A 626 8.86 -18.04 40.27
C ILE A 626 7.57 -17.84 39.47
N ILE A 627 6.76 -16.84 39.84
CA ILE A 627 5.59 -16.41 39.08
C ILE A 627 5.68 -14.93 38.69
N LYS A 628 5.03 -14.58 37.63
CA LYS A 628 4.92 -13.19 37.20
C LYS A 628 3.54 -12.92 36.58
N LYS A 629 2.84 -11.92 37.09
CA LYS A 629 1.56 -11.45 36.56
C LYS A 629 1.79 -10.22 35.70
N THR A 630 1.20 -10.17 34.48
CA THR A 630 1.29 -9.05 33.54
C THR A 630 -0.09 -8.84 32.93
N ALA A 631 -0.51 -7.59 32.71
CA ALA A 631 -1.76 -7.28 32.03
C ALA A 631 -1.74 -7.77 30.59
N LEU A 632 -2.87 -8.31 30.08
CA LEU A 632 -2.98 -8.82 28.72
C LEU A 632 -2.78 -7.71 27.68
N GLU A 633 -3.13 -6.46 28.02
CA GLU A 633 -2.88 -5.29 27.17
C GLU A 633 -1.40 -5.18 26.74
N ALA A 634 -0.46 -5.56 27.60
CA ALA A 634 0.96 -5.55 27.26
C ALA A 634 1.32 -6.46 26.06
N TYR A 635 0.44 -7.37 25.67
CA TYR A 635 0.58 -8.30 24.54
C TYR A 635 -0.37 -7.99 23.38
N SER A 636 -1.12 -6.88 23.40
CA SER A 636 -2.12 -6.53 22.37
C SER A 636 -1.50 -6.13 21.03
N ARG A 637 -0.19 -5.84 21.00
CA ARG A 637 0.53 -5.38 19.79
C ARG A 637 1.51 -6.44 19.29
N PRO A 638 1.11 -7.30 18.33
CA PRO A 638 1.95 -8.32 17.74
C PRO A 638 3.24 -7.77 17.12
N ARG A 639 4.34 -8.51 17.29
CA ARG A 639 5.63 -8.25 16.64
C ARG A 639 6.19 -9.54 16.06
N THR A 640 6.70 -9.49 14.83
CA THR A 640 7.25 -10.65 14.11
C THR A 640 8.44 -11.30 14.83
N ASN A 641 9.27 -10.51 15.51
CA ASN A 641 10.46 -10.99 16.25
C ASN A 641 10.15 -11.36 17.71
N GLY A 642 8.87 -11.42 18.09
CA GLY A 642 8.46 -11.65 19.46
C GLY A 642 8.77 -10.49 20.42
N VAL A 643 8.39 -10.65 21.68
CA VAL A 643 8.69 -9.72 22.78
C VAL A 643 9.15 -10.48 24.00
N ILE A 644 9.95 -9.85 24.86
CA ILE A 644 10.29 -10.41 26.18
C ILE A 644 9.01 -10.44 27.03
N ALA A 645 8.63 -11.62 27.47
CA ALA A 645 7.49 -11.84 28.36
C ALA A 645 7.89 -11.90 29.83
N ILE A 646 9.07 -12.44 30.13
CA ILE A 646 9.67 -12.53 31.46
C ILE A 646 11.19 -12.59 31.32
N THR A 647 11.93 -11.94 32.21
CA THR A 647 13.38 -12.16 32.33
C THR A 647 13.62 -13.38 33.21
N VAL A 648 13.91 -14.52 32.58
CA VAL A 648 14.20 -15.79 33.24
C VAL A 648 15.54 -15.70 33.97
N ARG A 649 15.64 -16.19 35.20
CA ARG A 649 16.87 -16.21 36.00
C ARG A 649 17.82 -17.29 35.52
N ASP A 650 19.10 -17.12 35.75
CA ASP A 650 20.11 -18.11 35.36
C ASP A 650 19.80 -19.50 35.95
N GLY A 651 19.81 -20.52 35.08
CA GLY A 651 19.52 -21.90 35.45
C GLY A 651 18.04 -22.18 35.74
N ASP A 652 17.13 -21.28 35.40
CA ASP A 652 15.68 -21.51 35.44
C ASP A 652 15.11 -21.55 34.01
N GLU A 653 13.89 -21.98 33.83
CA GLU A 653 13.18 -22.05 32.58
C GLU A 653 11.70 -21.65 32.78
N LEU A 654 11.12 -21.00 31.79
CA LEU A 654 9.69 -20.82 31.76
C LEU A 654 9.01 -22.22 31.65
N LEU A 655 8.02 -22.46 32.47
CA LEU A 655 7.27 -23.71 32.51
C LEU A 655 5.92 -23.58 31.86
N ASP A 656 5.13 -22.61 32.31
CA ASP A 656 3.72 -22.48 31.92
C ASP A 656 3.25 -21.03 31.94
N ALA A 657 2.15 -20.78 31.25
CA ALA A 657 1.44 -19.50 31.22
C ALA A 657 -0.06 -19.76 31.34
N VAL A 658 -0.74 -18.99 32.16
CA VAL A 658 -2.20 -19.09 32.36
C VAL A 658 -2.83 -17.69 32.27
N MET A 659 -4.08 -17.65 31.83
CA MET A 659 -4.86 -16.41 31.80
C MET A 659 -5.72 -16.31 33.07
N THR A 660 -5.83 -15.10 33.62
CA THR A 660 -6.63 -14.79 34.79
C THR A 660 -7.42 -13.52 34.62
N ASN A 661 -8.48 -13.34 35.41
CA ASN A 661 -9.35 -12.16 35.40
C ASN A 661 -9.06 -11.16 36.54
N GLY A 662 -7.98 -11.35 37.29
CA GLY A 662 -7.60 -10.48 38.40
C GLY A 662 -8.17 -10.92 39.76
N GLN A 663 -9.06 -11.92 39.79
CA GLN A 663 -9.74 -12.43 41.00
C GLN A 663 -9.60 -13.95 41.13
N SER A 664 -8.76 -14.58 40.37
CA SER A 664 -8.56 -16.01 40.34
C SER A 664 -7.61 -16.46 41.43
N GLU A 665 -7.65 -17.73 41.74
CA GLU A 665 -6.67 -18.41 42.55
C GLU A 665 -5.68 -19.20 41.71
N ILE A 666 -4.42 -19.20 42.10
CA ILE A 666 -3.32 -19.86 41.40
C ILE A 666 -2.89 -21.09 42.18
N LEU A 667 -2.75 -22.22 41.51
CA LEU A 667 -2.19 -23.46 42.08
C LEU A 667 -0.94 -23.87 41.33
N LEU A 668 0.15 -24.05 42.05
CA LEU A 668 1.44 -24.53 41.53
C LEU A 668 1.70 -25.94 42.11
N ALA A 669 2.02 -26.89 41.24
CA ALA A 669 2.31 -28.27 41.65
C ALA A 669 3.77 -28.64 41.36
N GLY A 670 4.45 -29.18 42.37
CA GLY A 670 5.81 -29.74 42.27
C GLY A 670 5.81 -31.21 41.90
N ARG A 671 6.87 -31.69 41.30
CA ARG A 671 7.09 -33.05 40.81
C ARG A 671 6.99 -34.10 41.95
N LYS A 672 7.41 -33.72 43.16
CA LYS A 672 7.32 -34.55 44.39
C LYS A 672 5.90 -34.59 44.98
N GLY A 673 4.88 -34.14 44.26
CA GLY A 673 3.47 -34.30 44.63
C GLY A 673 2.99 -33.32 45.71
N ARG A 674 3.56 -32.09 45.76
CA ARG A 674 3.06 -30.98 46.58
C ARG A 674 2.41 -29.92 45.71
N CYS A 675 1.37 -29.24 46.24
CA CYS A 675 0.67 -28.16 45.57
C CYS A 675 0.46 -26.96 46.51
N CYS A 676 0.72 -25.75 46.02
CA CYS A 676 0.48 -24.52 46.76
C CYS A 676 -0.66 -23.73 46.08
N ARG A 677 -1.76 -23.45 46.82
CA ARG A 677 -2.91 -22.63 46.41
C ARG A 677 -2.85 -21.27 47.07
N PHE A 678 -2.93 -20.20 46.33
CA PHE A 678 -2.92 -18.82 46.82
C PHE A 678 -3.73 -17.90 45.91
N ASP A 679 -4.08 -16.73 46.41
CA ASP A 679 -4.84 -15.72 45.68
C ASP A 679 -3.93 -14.99 44.68
N GLU A 680 -4.41 -14.72 43.45
CA GLU A 680 -3.61 -14.01 42.46
C GLU A 680 -3.32 -12.56 42.87
N THR A 681 -4.11 -11.97 43.78
CA THR A 681 -3.86 -10.62 44.30
C THR A 681 -2.58 -10.54 45.14
N ASP A 682 -2.09 -11.66 45.67
CA ASP A 682 -0.78 -11.75 46.34
C ASP A 682 0.38 -11.47 45.36
N ALA A 683 0.13 -11.56 44.05
CA ALA A 683 1.09 -11.22 42.98
C ALA A 683 0.68 -9.93 42.28
N ARG A 684 1.35 -8.82 42.54
CA ARG A 684 1.12 -7.55 41.83
C ARG A 684 1.43 -7.70 40.36
N ALA A 685 0.69 -6.97 39.50
CA ALA A 685 1.00 -6.88 38.09
C ALA A 685 2.35 -6.16 37.84
N LEU A 686 3.18 -6.75 36.99
CA LEU A 686 4.52 -6.28 36.64
C LEU A 686 4.65 -6.08 35.12
N GLY A 687 5.55 -5.20 34.69
CA GLY A 687 5.88 -5.03 33.29
C GLY A 687 6.54 -6.27 32.68
N ARG A 688 6.51 -6.43 31.36
CA ARG A 688 6.99 -7.63 30.62
C ARG A 688 8.42 -8.04 30.94
N THR A 689 9.33 -7.11 31.14
CA THR A 689 10.78 -7.37 31.40
C THR A 689 11.13 -7.71 32.83
N ALA A 690 10.18 -7.74 33.75
CA ALA A 690 10.44 -8.12 35.15
C ALA A 690 10.70 -9.62 35.32
N SER A 691 11.49 -10.01 36.35
CA SER A 691 11.83 -11.43 36.66
C SER A 691 10.77 -12.15 37.47
N GLY A 692 9.76 -11.49 38.04
CA GLY A 692 8.72 -12.10 38.85
C GLY A 692 9.05 -12.22 40.31
N VAL A 693 8.19 -12.95 41.05
CA VAL A 693 8.24 -13.16 42.50
C VAL A 693 8.08 -14.65 42.81
N ARG A 694 8.49 -15.10 44.03
CA ARG A 694 8.37 -16.49 44.41
C ARG A 694 6.88 -16.90 44.59
N GLY A 695 6.44 -17.91 43.86
CA GLY A 695 5.10 -18.49 43.91
C GLY A 695 4.99 -19.65 44.88
N ILE A 696 5.92 -20.59 44.83
CA ILE A 696 6.02 -21.76 45.69
C ILE A 696 7.48 -21.93 46.19
N ASN A 697 7.66 -22.48 47.40
CA ASN A 697 8.96 -22.85 47.93
C ASN A 697 9.16 -24.35 47.76
N ILE A 698 10.00 -24.75 46.82
CA ILE A 698 10.35 -26.15 46.50
C ILE A 698 11.76 -26.48 46.99
N ASP A 699 12.04 -27.74 47.18
CA ASP A 699 13.38 -28.26 47.53
C ASP A 699 14.31 -28.11 46.28
N GLU A 700 15.63 -28.12 46.48
CA GLU A 700 16.64 -27.94 45.43
C GLU A 700 16.55 -29.01 44.32
N ASP A 701 16.12 -30.21 44.67
CA ASP A 701 15.95 -31.37 43.78
C ASP A 701 14.50 -31.56 43.29
N ASP A 702 13.63 -30.59 43.52
CA ASP A 702 12.24 -30.58 43.03
C ASP A 702 12.06 -29.50 41.92
N GLU A 703 11.08 -29.70 41.11
CA GLU A 703 10.67 -28.74 40.06
C GLU A 703 9.15 -28.59 40.00
N VAL A 704 8.67 -27.41 39.63
CA VAL A 704 7.26 -27.19 39.33
C VAL A 704 6.95 -27.85 37.99
N ILE A 705 5.85 -28.64 37.94
CA ILE A 705 5.44 -29.40 36.74
C ILE A 705 4.21 -28.82 36.06
N GLY A 706 3.51 -27.92 36.70
CA GLY A 706 2.31 -27.29 36.14
C GLY A 706 1.72 -26.23 37.03
N MET A 707 0.97 -25.36 36.40
CA MET A 707 0.25 -24.26 37.01
C MET A 707 -1.19 -24.25 36.48
N ILE A 708 -2.18 -24.10 37.37
CA ILE A 708 -3.58 -23.96 37.02
C ILE A 708 -4.19 -22.78 37.75
N THR A 709 -5.29 -22.27 37.21
CA THR A 709 -6.10 -21.20 37.79
C THR A 709 -7.50 -21.68 38.08
N HIS A 710 -8.12 -21.13 39.10
CA HIS A 710 -9.50 -21.34 39.47
C HIS A 710 -10.14 -19.99 39.81
N ASP A 711 -11.28 -19.70 39.22
CA ASP A 711 -12.07 -18.53 39.61
C ASP A 711 -13.18 -18.96 40.56
N PRO A 712 -13.07 -18.66 41.85
CA PRO A 712 -14.08 -19.07 42.83
C PRO A 712 -15.41 -18.34 42.65
N ASN A 713 -15.45 -17.26 41.89
CA ASN A 713 -16.65 -16.45 41.63
C ASN A 713 -17.35 -16.84 40.31
N ALA A 714 -16.79 -17.74 39.53
CA ALA A 714 -17.41 -18.23 38.31
C ALA A 714 -18.70 -19.00 38.62
N ALA A 715 -19.69 -18.92 37.73
CA ALA A 715 -20.98 -19.58 37.92
C ALA A 715 -20.86 -21.11 38.00
N ASP A 716 -19.86 -21.68 37.36
CA ASP A 716 -19.51 -23.09 37.29
C ASP A 716 -18.37 -23.50 38.26
N ALA A 717 -17.96 -22.62 39.16
CA ALA A 717 -16.82 -22.86 40.05
C ALA A 717 -16.92 -24.17 40.85
N ALA A 718 -18.13 -24.58 41.24
CA ALA A 718 -18.39 -25.80 41.99
C ALA A 718 -18.24 -27.09 41.15
N ASP A 719 -18.33 -26.99 39.82
CA ASP A 719 -18.21 -28.14 38.92
C ASP A 719 -16.77 -28.48 38.57
N HIS A 720 -15.85 -27.58 38.92
CA HIS A 720 -14.44 -27.73 38.66
C HIS A 720 -13.74 -28.63 39.70
N THR A 721 -12.85 -29.49 39.21
CA THR A 721 -12.00 -30.37 40.06
C THR A 721 -10.56 -30.33 39.57
N ILE A 722 -9.63 -30.58 40.49
CA ILE A 722 -8.21 -30.69 40.21
C ILE A 722 -7.88 -32.13 39.79
N LEU A 723 -7.53 -32.29 38.51
CA LEU A 723 -7.02 -33.54 37.98
C LEU A 723 -5.49 -33.56 38.13
N VAL A 724 -4.97 -34.66 38.68
CA VAL A 724 -3.54 -34.94 38.75
C VAL A 724 -3.23 -36.25 38.05
N VAL A 725 -2.11 -36.28 37.31
CA VAL A 725 -1.65 -37.45 36.55
C VAL A 725 -0.18 -37.71 36.85
N SER A 726 0.20 -38.94 37.07
CA SER A 726 1.56 -39.35 37.35
C SER A 726 2.22 -40.08 36.20
N GLU A 727 3.53 -40.20 36.25
CA GLU A 727 4.43 -40.73 35.22
C GLU A 727 4.03 -42.13 34.74
N ASN A 728 3.58 -43.01 35.69
CA ASN A 728 3.20 -44.38 35.39
C ASN A 728 1.70 -44.56 35.09
N GLY A 729 1.00 -43.44 34.68
CA GLY A 729 -0.38 -43.48 34.19
C GLY A 729 -1.46 -43.60 35.28
N TYR A 730 -1.15 -43.25 36.52
CA TYR A 730 -2.12 -43.11 37.61
C TYR A 730 -2.62 -41.69 37.72
N GLY A 731 -3.90 -41.51 38.04
CA GLY A 731 -4.48 -40.16 38.20
C GLY A 731 -5.76 -40.20 39.01
N LYS A 732 -6.21 -39.05 39.41
CA LYS A 732 -7.46 -38.84 40.14
C LYS A 732 -7.93 -37.42 40.03
N ARG A 733 -9.20 -37.19 40.33
CA ARG A 733 -9.76 -35.87 40.56
C ARG A 733 -9.90 -35.57 42.01
N THR A 734 -9.69 -34.34 42.42
CA THR A 734 -9.82 -33.90 43.82
C THR A 734 -10.53 -32.55 43.84
N ASP A 735 -11.40 -32.34 44.80
CA ASP A 735 -12.14 -31.10 45.02
C ASP A 735 -11.17 -29.96 45.40
N PHE A 736 -11.44 -28.74 44.91
CA PHE A 736 -10.66 -27.55 45.25
C PHE A 736 -10.66 -27.28 46.77
N GLU A 737 -11.75 -27.55 47.46
CA GLU A 737 -11.89 -27.32 48.90
C GLU A 737 -10.92 -28.14 49.74
N GLU A 738 -10.41 -29.27 49.25
CA GLU A 738 -9.38 -30.06 49.93
C GLU A 738 -8.01 -29.38 49.97
N TYR A 739 -7.78 -28.36 49.11
CA TYR A 739 -6.53 -27.57 49.07
C TYR A 739 -6.70 -26.26 49.83
N ARG A 740 -6.21 -26.22 51.09
CA ARG A 740 -6.28 -24.97 51.84
C ARG A 740 -5.56 -23.82 51.12
N LYS A 741 -6.20 -22.66 51.10
CA LYS A 741 -5.61 -21.41 50.63
C LYS A 741 -4.50 -20.95 51.57
N THR A 742 -3.34 -20.63 51.04
CA THR A 742 -2.16 -20.17 51.78
C THR A 742 -1.58 -18.91 51.11
N ASN A 743 -0.64 -18.25 51.78
CA ASN A 743 0.06 -17.15 51.15
C ASN A 743 1.05 -17.69 50.09
N ARG A 744 1.33 -16.86 49.11
CA ARG A 744 2.34 -17.09 48.05
C ARG A 744 3.70 -17.43 48.69
N GLY A 745 4.48 -18.33 48.06
CA GLY A 745 5.80 -18.73 48.53
C GLY A 745 5.79 -19.79 49.65
N GLY A 746 4.65 -20.41 49.98
CA GLY A 746 4.54 -21.51 50.88
C GLY A 746 5.11 -22.83 50.32
N LYS A 747 5.34 -23.87 51.23
CA LYS A 747 5.76 -25.22 50.80
C LYS A 747 4.63 -26.06 50.20
N GLY A 748 3.38 -25.59 50.26
CA GLY A 748 2.21 -26.30 49.75
C GLY A 748 1.78 -27.52 50.55
N VAL A 749 0.72 -28.18 50.09
CA VAL A 749 0.12 -29.41 50.70
C VAL A 749 0.32 -30.60 49.74
N LYS A 750 0.22 -31.84 50.29
CA LYS A 750 0.34 -33.04 49.48
C LYS A 750 -0.84 -33.17 48.52
N THR A 751 -0.59 -33.38 47.22
CA THR A 751 -1.61 -33.52 46.16
C THR A 751 -1.70 -34.95 45.61
N LEU A 752 -0.60 -35.70 45.60
CA LEU A 752 -0.53 -37.10 45.21
C LEU A 752 0.43 -37.84 46.11
N ASN A 753 0.09 -39.08 46.44
CA ASN A 753 1.02 -39.95 47.15
C ASN A 753 1.96 -40.61 46.16
N ILE A 754 3.18 -40.07 46.05
CA ILE A 754 4.24 -40.58 45.19
C ILE A 754 4.80 -41.87 45.77
N THR A 755 4.83 -42.93 44.96
CA THR A 755 5.38 -44.25 45.24
C THR A 755 6.00 -44.81 43.97
N ASP A 756 6.79 -45.91 44.07
CA ASP A 756 7.36 -46.57 42.88
C ASP A 756 6.29 -47.04 41.90
N LYS A 757 5.08 -47.28 42.37
CA LYS A 757 3.96 -47.67 41.53
C LYS A 757 3.37 -46.51 40.72
N THR A 758 3.29 -45.32 41.29
CA THR A 758 2.73 -44.16 40.62
C THR A 758 3.74 -43.42 39.77
N GLY A 759 4.98 -43.43 40.16
CA GLY A 759 5.98 -42.50 39.65
C GLY A 759 5.74 -41.07 40.11
N SER A 760 6.54 -40.14 39.62
CA SER A 760 6.47 -38.71 39.93
C SER A 760 5.21 -38.07 39.34
N LEU A 761 4.80 -36.91 39.86
CA LEU A 761 3.72 -36.13 39.29
C LEU A 761 4.18 -35.52 37.96
N VAL A 762 3.36 -35.62 36.90
CA VAL A 762 3.64 -35.14 35.55
C VAL A 762 2.71 -34.01 35.14
N ALA A 763 1.45 -34.07 35.52
CA ALA A 763 0.49 -33.04 35.14
C ALA A 763 -0.51 -32.71 36.24
N ILE A 764 -0.93 -31.45 36.26
CA ILE A 764 -2.08 -30.95 37.02
C ILE A 764 -2.97 -30.17 36.06
N LYS A 765 -4.30 -30.39 36.08
CA LYS A 765 -5.27 -29.71 35.22
C LYS A 765 -6.52 -29.34 36.03
N ASN A 766 -7.13 -28.22 35.66
CA ASN A 766 -8.47 -27.86 36.10
C ASN A 766 -9.48 -28.47 35.11
N VAL A 767 -10.43 -29.25 35.56
CA VAL A 767 -11.36 -30.02 34.70
C VAL A 767 -12.78 -30.06 35.30
N THR A 768 -13.76 -30.22 34.39
CA THR A 768 -15.18 -30.45 34.70
C THR A 768 -15.62 -31.83 34.19
N ASP A 769 -16.82 -32.28 34.55
CA ASP A 769 -17.43 -33.53 34.04
C ASP A 769 -17.73 -33.45 32.52
N GLU A 770 -17.86 -32.25 31.98
CA GLU A 770 -18.08 -31.96 30.59
C GLU A 770 -16.80 -32.14 29.73
N ASN A 771 -15.63 -32.23 30.35
CA ASN A 771 -14.38 -32.35 29.63
C ASN A 771 -14.07 -33.80 29.27
N ASP A 772 -13.31 -33.94 28.17
CA ASP A 772 -12.55 -35.17 27.87
C ASP A 772 -11.08 -34.95 28.18
N LEU A 773 -10.40 -36.00 28.56
CA LEU A 773 -8.97 -36.00 28.83
C LEU A 773 -8.22 -36.69 27.70
N MET A 774 -7.23 -36.00 27.16
CA MET A 774 -6.27 -36.58 26.22
C MET A 774 -4.93 -36.82 26.92
N ILE A 775 -4.44 -38.03 26.87
CA ILE A 775 -3.17 -38.44 27.44
C ILE A 775 -2.28 -39.02 26.33
N ILE A 776 -1.05 -38.55 26.23
CA ILE A 776 -0.06 -39.04 25.28
C ILE A 776 1.16 -39.52 26.03
N ASN A 777 1.67 -40.69 25.63
CA ASN A 777 2.95 -41.23 26.15
C ASN A 777 4.11 -40.86 25.23
N ARG A 778 5.36 -41.09 25.64
CA ARG A 778 6.56 -40.77 24.88
C ARG A 778 6.67 -41.58 23.57
N SER A 779 6.09 -42.76 23.51
CA SER A 779 6.02 -43.54 22.26
C SER A 779 4.95 -43.03 21.26
N GLY A 780 4.22 -41.93 21.56
CA GLY A 780 3.22 -41.30 20.70
C GLY A 780 1.84 -41.98 20.74
N LEU A 781 1.59 -42.90 21.67
CA LEU A 781 0.25 -43.46 21.84
C LEU A 781 -0.64 -42.47 22.58
N THR A 782 -1.83 -42.23 22.02
CA THR A 782 -2.80 -41.28 22.56
C THR A 782 -4.09 -41.99 22.98
N ILE A 783 -4.62 -41.64 24.16
CA ILE A 783 -5.95 -42.03 24.61
C ILE A 783 -6.79 -40.76 24.84
N ARG A 784 -8.08 -40.83 24.44
CA ARG A 784 -9.11 -39.85 24.83
C ARG A 784 -10.12 -40.55 25.71
N MET A 785 -10.44 -39.97 26.87
CA MET A 785 -11.42 -40.53 27.81
C MET A 785 -12.24 -39.41 28.45
N ALA A 786 -13.49 -39.71 28.83
CA ALA A 786 -14.32 -38.76 29.54
C ALA A 786 -13.78 -38.54 30.98
N VAL A 787 -13.68 -37.29 31.41
CA VAL A 787 -13.26 -36.89 32.75
C VAL A 787 -14.24 -37.42 33.79
N SER A 788 -15.55 -37.45 33.49
CA SER A 788 -16.60 -38.02 34.38
C SER A 788 -16.33 -39.46 34.77
N GLY A 789 -15.60 -40.24 33.96
CA GLY A 789 -15.22 -41.65 34.30
C GLY A 789 -14.03 -41.75 35.25
N ILE A 790 -13.39 -40.65 35.63
CA ILE A 790 -12.24 -40.67 36.56
C ILE A 790 -12.74 -40.47 37.98
N LYS A 791 -12.32 -41.38 38.87
CA LYS A 791 -12.75 -41.38 40.29
C LYS A 791 -12.29 -40.10 41.01
N GLN A 792 -13.20 -39.44 41.69
CA GLN A 792 -12.91 -38.38 42.63
C GLN A 792 -12.40 -38.98 43.94
N ALA A 793 -11.27 -38.49 44.45
CA ALA A 793 -10.60 -39.05 45.63
C ALA A 793 -9.81 -37.99 46.39
N GLY A 794 -9.61 -38.18 47.68
CA GLY A 794 -8.89 -37.23 48.54
C GLY A 794 -7.46 -36.96 48.07
N ARG A 795 -6.96 -35.75 48.33
CA ARG A 795 -5.68 -35.22 47.81
C ARG A 795 -4.45 -36.09 48.14
N ALA A 796 -4.41 -36.83 49.25
CA ALA A 796 -3.27 -37.64 49.66
C ALA A 796 -3.30 -39.10 49.18
N THR A 797 -4.24 -39.48 48.29
CA THR A 797 -4.34 -40.85 47.74
C THR A 797 -3.44 -41.04 46.52
N GLN A 798 -3.26 -42.29 46.06
CA GLN A 798 -2.47 -42.67 44.88
C GLN A 798 -3.25 -42.54 43.57
N GLY A 799 -4.57 -42.36 43.60
CA GLY A 799 -5.43 -42.35 42.39
C GLY A 799 -5.70 -43.74 41.81
N VAL A 800 -6.24 -43.76 40.60
CA VAL A 800 -6.57 -44.96 39.81
C VAL A 800 -5.76 -45.00 38.53
N ARG A 801 -5.61 -46.18 37.93
CA ARG A 801 -4.93 -46.28 36.61
C ARG A 801 -5.80 -45.70 35.50
N LEU A 802 -5.30 -44.73 34.78
CA LEU A 802 -5.96 -44.06 33.64
C LEU A 802 -5.59 -44.70 32.31
N ILE A 803 -4.33 -45.06 32.13
CA ILE A 803 -3.81 -45.68 30.91
C ILE A 803 -2.86 -46.84 31.28
N ASN A 804 -2.84 -47.88 30.44
CA ASN A 804 -1.84 -48.95 30.53
C ASN A 804 -0.60 -48.56 29.71
N ILE A 805 0.51 -48.33 30.41
CA ILE A 805 1.79 -47.95 29.84
C ILE A 805 2.69 -49.18 29.75
N LYS A 806 3.40 -49.38 28.64
CA LYS A 806 4.38 -50.45 28.48
C LYS A 806 5.60 -50.19 29.37
N GLU A 807 6.29 -51.24 29.75
CA GLU A 807 7.52 -51.15 30.53
C GLU A 807 8.58 -50.32 29.79
N GLY A 808 9.10 -49.32 30.46
CA GLY A 808 10.08 -48.35 29.87
C GLY A 808 9.48 -47.15 29.19
N ASP A 809 8.15 -47.03 29.10
CA ASP A 809 7.46 -45.85 28.58
C ASP A 809 6.89 -44.98 29.72
N SER A 810 6.55 -43.73 29.44
CA SER A 810 5.98 -42.80 30.42
C SER A 810 5.05 -41.80 29.76
N ILE A 811 4.20 -41.12 30.56
CA ILE A 811 3.35 -40.05 30.05
C ILE A 811 4.19 -38.84 29.64
N ALA A 812 3.96 -38.35 28.42
CA ALA A 812 4.62 -37.16 27.84
C ALA A 812 3.76 -35.90 28.00
N ALA A 813 2.47 -35.97 27.70
CA ALA A 813 1.56 -34.81 27.75
C ALA A 813 0.14 -35.21 28.17
N VAL A 814 -0.54 -34.29 28.85
CA VAL A 814 -1.94 -34.44 29.30
C VAL A 814 -2.68 -33.13 29.02
N SER A 815 -3.82 -33.19 28.29
CA SER A 815 -4.66 -32.04 28.00
C SER A 815 -6.13 -32.33 28.29
N ALA A 816 -6.87 -31.34 28.78
CA ALA A 816 -8.32 -31.39 28.91
C ALA A 816 -8.94 -30.73 27.67
N VAL A 817 -9.98 -31.31 27.09
CA VAL A 817 -10.67 -30.86 25.90
C VAL A 817 -12.17 -30.79 26.13
N ASN A 818 -12.86 -29.84 25.56
CA ASN A 818 -14.32 -29.76 25.61
C ASN A 818 -14.94 -30.84 24.72
N LYS A 819 -16.10 -31.39 25.14
CA LYS A 819 -16.90 -32.26 24.27
C LYS A 819 -17.51 -31.47 23.16
N THR A 820 -17.54 -32.00 21.93
CA THR A 820 -18.28 -31.44 20.80
C THR A 820 -19.75 -31.86 20.84
N GLU A 821 -20.66 -31.06 20.29
CA GLU A 821 -22.11 -31.38 20.25
C GLU A 821 -22.41 -32.69 19.51
N GLU A 822 -21.57 -33.11 18.54
CA GLU A 822 -21.67 -34.40 17.85
C GLU A 822 -21.38 -35.60 18.77
N ASP A 823 -20.63 -35.43 19.87
CA ASP A 823 -20.33 -36.48 20.83
C ASP A 823 -21.50 -36.73 21.83
N THR A 824 -22.53 -35.87 21.78
CA THR A 824 -23.73 -35.98 22.65
C THR A 824 -24.90 -36.73 21.99
N LEU A 825 -24.81 -37.09 20.71
CA LEU A 825 -25.84 -37.90 20.04
C LEU A 825 -25.71 -39.35 20.48
N PRO A 826 -26.80 -40.00 20.96
CA PRO A 826 -26.77 -41.41 21.33
C PRO A 826 -26.45 -42.26 20.11
N THR A 827 -25.40 -43.05 20.18
CA THR A 827 -25.09 -44.10 19.20
C THR A 827 -26.33 -45.00 19.08
N GLN A 828 -27.01 -44.93 17.94
CA GLN A 828 -27.94 -45.96 17.55
C GLN A 828 -27.12 -47.26 17.40
N GLU A 829 -27.53 -48.28 18.19
CA GLU A 829 -27.01 -49.63 18.17
C GLU A 829 -27.13 -50.29 16.79
#